data_5c59c686f3ef1d40dba61a4a611a6dde
#
_entry.id   5c59c686f3ef1d40dba61a4a611a6dde
#
_cell.length_a   1.000
_cell.length_b   1.000
_cell.length_c   1.000
_cell.angle_alpha   90.00
_cell.angle_beta   90.00
_cell.angle_gamma   90.00
#
_symmetry.space_group_name_H-M   'P 1'
#
loop_
_entity.id
_entity.type
_entity.pdbx_description
1 polymer ?
#
loop_
_entity_poly.entity_id
_entity_poly.type
_entity_poly.pdbx_seq_one_letter_code
_entity_poly.pdbx_strand_id
1 'polypeptide(L)'
;MKKILLSILAMVAVFVANAAVVTNPDLNYFSEDFSNGIPEGWTQYGAGKTAVKDAQAYFPVGGDPYQPLKFSDGTVYAMSNSWTQEGGVVDEWLVTPAIEVPVDAAMLVYTVMAYGATTDSNYALYISTTGNKREDFTEAPIYDAKLKGNAQGNPTQRTNRQTLEGYAGQTIYIAFVNASNDAFMLGFTDIKLCQYDIAVTNQTPSFTMEPGETKLDLTVQIRTPFACSGYTAKLTTNTGIEEEDVVEKNLKSSYSSTRPTFGPISVSKVGEAVSYTVTITPNAEGAIPTTVKGTYALADTYPGVCVMEEATGENCGYCTRGIAALDYFSATYGDQFIGIAVHCGGYSTGVMEFDSYNPLLNEGITGFPGAVFNRAEVTDPATESVVKRFINKETPAKVEIGQLVYNPEESQKITINYQTTLGYSATDPNIGVAAVVIADGLTGTDTQRWHQANNYAGTSKASIVSMYGEAWWPYFQWICESPTMIYDMEFNHVACGIYNDYYGETGALKGTYNMGQPKTSTLTFDMPLQKKPNGPGVQDVTKTSVAVLLLDLNSGEIIGGDKIHYEEYSKVNSLGEVAAASYNAFQEGDNLKVVAEEGTNVTIASVDGKLLGSYVMSSETMTLNGDVFDGVLVVRMNKGNNTNIAKVIWK
;
A
#
# COMPACT_ATOMS: atom_id res chain seq x y z
N MET A 1 19.21 7.99 24.59
CA MET A 1 18.74 6.62 24.82
C MET A 1 17.30 6.51 25.36
N LYS A 2 16.83 7.31 26.32
CA LYS A 2 15.43 7.23 26.81
C LYS A 2 14.31 7.63 25.82
N LYS A 3 14.62 8.19 24.65
CA LYS A 3 13.62 8.63 23.65
C LYS A 3 13.37 7.62 22.51
N ILE A 4 14.15 6.55 22.45
CA ILE A 4 14.08 5.56 21.35
C ILE A 4 12.99 4.51 21.59
N LEU A 5 12.61 4.26 22.83
CA LEU A 5 11.69 3.15 23.14
C LEU A 5 10.20 3.43 22.92
N LEU A 6 9.78 4.68 22.73
CA LEU A 6 8.36 5.02 22.51
C LEU A 6 7.95 5.10 21.04
N SER A 7 8.92 5.04 20.13
CA SER A 7 8.67 5.05 18.67
C SER A 7 8.68 3.66 18.02
N ILE A 8 8.74 2.59 18.82
CA ILE A 8 9.00 1.21 18.36
C ILE A 8 7.82 0.55 17.61
N LEU A 9 6.66 1.16 17.55
CA LEU A 9 5.50 0.57 16.85
C LEU A 9 5.25 1.10 15.43
N ALA A 10 6.15 1.91 14.90
CA ALA A 10 5.95 2.50 13.60
C ALA A 10 7.29 2.73 12.91
N MET A 11 7.82 1.77 12.19
CA MET A 11 8.81 2.05 11.15
C MET A 11 8.84 0.99 10.06
N VAL A 12 8.78 1.50 8.88
CA VAL A 12 8.62 0.91 7.57
C VAL A 12 9.91 0.28 7.07
N ALA A 13 9.81 -0.90 6.49
CA ALA A 13 10.83 -1.43 5.60
C ALA A 13 10.80 -0.66 4.28
N VAL A 14 11.91 -0.04 3.94
CA VAL A 14 12.08 0.61 2.64
C VAL A 14 12.20 -0.46 1.58
N PHE A 15 11.15 -0.70 0.82
CA PHE A 15 11.22 -1.40 -0.45
C PHE A 15 11.29 -0.38 -1.58
N VAL A 16 12.37 -0.39 -2.32
CA VAL A 16 12.39 0.18 -3.67
C VAL A 16 11.58 -0.79 -4.54
N ALA A 17 10.31 -0.53 -4.69
CA ALA A 17 9.44 -1.30 -5.55
C ALA A 17 8.77 -0.37 -6.55
N ASN A 18 9.45 -0.11 -7.63
CA ASN A 18 8.76 0.14 -8.88
C ASN A 18 8.52 -1.22 -9.53
N ALA A 19 7.27 -1.63 -9.60
CA ALA A 19 6.71 -2.82 -10.23
C ALA A 19 6.48 -4.03 -9.33
N ALA A 20 5.33 -4.67 -9.52
CA ALA A 20 4.95 -5.88 -8.82
C ALA A 20 5.97 -7.00 -9.01
N VAL A 21 6.56 -7.46 -7.92
CA VAL A 21 7.41 -8.66 -7.92
C VAL A 21 6.49 -9.87 -7.81
N VAL A 22 6.40 -10.67 -8.85
CA VAL A 22 5.66 -11.93 -8.82
C VAL A 22 6.62 -13.05 -8.43
N THR A 23 6.38 -13.68 -7.29
CA THR A 23 7.06 -14.90 -6.86
C THR A 23 6.13 -16.09 -7.04
N ASN A 24 6.66 -17.24 -7.45
CA ASN A 24 5.86 -18.48 -7.55
C ASN A 24 5.89 -19.25 -6.21
N PRO A 25 4.77 -19.31 -5.46
CA PRO A 25 4.71 -20.04 -4.19
C PRO A 25 4.86 -21.56 -4.35
N ASP A 26 4.56 -22.12 -5.54
CA ASP A 26 4.59 -23.56 -5.79
C ASP A 26 6.03 -24.15 -5.84
N LEU A 27 7.06 -23.27 -5.82
CA LEU A 27 8.48 -23.69 -5.76
C LEU A 27 9.01 -23.91 -4.33
N ASN A 28 8.19 -23.68 -3.31
CA ASN A 28 8.66 -23.75 -1.93
C ASN A 28 8.45 -25.16 -1.37
N TYR A 29 9.55 -25.81 -0.98
CA TYR A 29 9.53 -27.07 -0.24
C TYR A 29 9.29 -26.87 1.27
N PHE A 30 9.61 -25.69 1.77
CA PHE A 30 9.41 -25.25 3.14
C PHE A 30 9.27 -23.73 3.15
N SER A 31 8.36 -23.19 3.95
CA SER A 31 8.26 -21.75 4.15
C SER A 31 7.73 -21.40 5.53
N GLU A 32 8.26 -20.32 6.11
CA GLU A 32 7.82 -19.78 7.39
C GLU A 32 7.99 -18.26 7.41
N ASP A 33 6.90 -17.53 7.68
CA ASP A 33 6.85 -16.06 7.77
C ASP A 33 6.50 -15.56 9.18
N PHE A 34 6.28 -16.48 10.11
CA PHE A 34 5.90 -16.22 11.50
C PHE A 34 4.62 -15.42 11.69
N SER A 35 3.80 -15.25 10.68
CA SER A 35 2.53 -14.47 10.76
C SER A 35 1.57 -15.01 11.82
N ASN A 36 1.67 -16.30 12.14
CA ASN A 36 0.89 -16.98 13.18
C ASN A 36 1.69 -17.23 14.48
N GLY A 37 2.82 -16.55 14.67
CA GLY A 37 3.76 -16.80 15.76
C GLY A 37 4.84 -17.81 15.38
N ILE A 38 5.72 -18.19 16.34
CA ILE A 38 6.73 -19.23 16.12
C ILE A 38 6.02 -20.58 16.24
N PRO A 39 5.97 -21.40 15.16
CA PRO A 39 5.18 -22.62 15.15
C PRO A 39 5.70 -23.71 16.09
N GLU A 40 4.82 -24.63 16.47
CA GLU A 40 5.20 -25.86 17.14
C GLU A 40 6.20 -26.66 16.27
N GLY A 41 7.25 -27.23 16.90
CA GLY A 41 8.33 -27.95 16.21
C GLY A 41 9.58 -27.12 15.98
N TRP A 42 9.51 -25.79 16.06
CA TRP A 42 10.71 -24.96 16.18
C TRP A 42 11.28 -25.07 17.59
N THR A 43 12.61 -25.11 17.68
CA THR A 43 13.29 -25.17 18.96
C THR A 43 14.12 -23.92 19.20
N GLN A 44 14.14 -23.45 20.45
CA GLN A 44 14.85 -22.25 20.82
C GLN A 44 15.86 -22.53 21.93
N TYR A 45 17.06 -21.96 21.82
CA TYR A 45 18.11 -22.03 22.85
C TYR A 45 18.65 -20.63 23.08
N GLY A 46 18.93 -20.29 24.33
CA GLY A 46 19.48 -18.98 24.68
C GLY A 46 20.47 -19.06 25.83
N ALA A 47 21.28 -18.03 25.95
CA ALA A 47 22.26 -17.88 27.01
C ALA A 47 21.62 -17.55 28.39
N GLY A 48 20.30 -17.43 28.46
CA GLY A 48 19.57 -17.09 29.69
C GLY A 48 19.82 -15.65 30.18
N LYS A 49 20.29 -14.77 29.31
CA LYS A 49 20.53 -13.36 29.63
C LYS A 49 19.21 -12.60 29.74
N THR A 50 19.17 -11.64 30.69
CA THR A 50 17.99 -10.85 30.98
C THR A 50 17.98 -9.57 30.13
N ALA A 51 16.92 -9.35 29.38
CA ALA A 51 16.74 -8.09 28.66
C ALA A 51 16.76 -6.89 29.62
N VAL A 52 17.30 -5.76 29.19
CA VAL A 52 17.20 -4.49 29.97
C VAL A 52 15.74 -4.13 30.16
N LYS A 53 15.43 -3.40 31.26
CA LYS A 53 14.05 -3.08 31.68
C LYS A 53 13.17 -2.54 30.54
N ASP A 54 13.76 -1.70 29.69
CA ASP A 54 13.05 -1.06 28.60
C ASP A 54 12.72 -2.02 27.44
N ALA A 55 13.44 -3.14 27.32
CA ALA A 55 13.19 -4.18 26.33
C ALA A 55 12.30 -5.33 26.85
N GLN A 56 12.03 -5.39 28.18
CA GLN A 56 11.26 -6.49 28.79
C GLN A 56 9.79 -6.53 28.37
N ALA A 57 9.25 -5.44 27.80
CA ALA A 57 7.91 -5.44 27.21
C ALA A 57 7.79 -6.38 26.00
N TYR A 58 8.90 -6.60 25.30
CA TYR A 58 8.99 -7.46 24.10
C TYR A 58 9.67 -8.80 24.41
N PHE A 59 10.60 -8.80 25.34
CA PHE A 59 11.40 -9.96 25.75
C PHE A 59 11.26 -10.14 27.27
N PRO A 60 10.18 -10.81 27.71
CA PRO A 60 9.90 -10.98 29.13
C PRO A 60 10.97 -11.83 29.83
N VAL A 61 11.22 -11.53 31.09
CA VAL A 61 12.17 -12.29 31.90
C VAL A 61 11.74 -13.75 32.00
N GLY A 62 12.64 -14.66 31.64
CA GLY A 62 12.38 -16.10 31.61
C GLY A 62 11.50 -16.55 30.43
N GLY A 63 11.25 -15.68 29.46
CA GLY A 63 10.61 -16.04 28.19
C GLY A 63 11.58 -16.68 27.20
N ASP A 64 11.02 -17.12 26.07
CA ASP A 64 11.81 -17.69 24.97
C ASP A 64 12.76 -16.65 24.37
N PRO A 65 13.92 -17.04 23.86
CA PRO A 65 14.92 -16.14 23.25
C PRO A 65 14.41 -15.36 22.05
N TYR A 66 13.52 -15.95 21.25
CA TYR A 66 12.89 -15.32 20.12
C TYR A 66 11.41 -15.09 20.38
N GLN A 67 10.93 -13.89 20.01
CA GLN A 67 9.53 -13.49 20.13
C GLN A 67 9.00 -13.08 18.75
N PRO A 68 7.78 -13.47 18.37
CA PRO A 68 7.17 -13.01 17.13
C PRO A 68 6.72 -11.56 17.31
N LEU A 69 7.39 -10.62 16.63
CA LEU A 69 7.06 -9.21 16.65
C LEU A 69 6.52 -8.76 15.30
N LYS A 70 5.32 -8.19 15.32
CA LYS A 70 4.65 -7.64 14.13
C LYS A 70 5.02 -6.18 13.96
N PHE A 71 5.45 -5.83 12.74
CA PHE A 71 5.79 -4.46 12.34
C PHE A 71 4.62 -3.77 11.65
N SER A 72 4.75 -2.48 11.41
CA SER A 72 3.68 -1.63 10.86
C SER A 72 3.25 -2.01 9.44
N ASP A 73 4.15 -2.57 8.64
CA ASP A 73 3.89 -3.12 7.30
C ASP A 73 3.15 -4.47 7.32
N GLY A 74 2.82 -4.98 8.51
CA GLY A 74 2.17 -6.26 8.70
C GLY A 74 3.12 -7.45 8.80
N THR A 75 4.41 -7.29 8.44
CA THR A 75 5.43 -8.34 8.49
C THR A 75 5.71 -8.76 9.93
N VAL A 76 5.83 -10.07 10.16
CA VAL A 76 6.20 -10.62 11.46
C VAL A 76 7.61 -11.20 11.38
N TYR A 77 8.44 -10.86 12.34
CA TYR A 77 9.78 -11.42 12.50
C TYR A 77 9.87 -12.23 13.78
N ALA A 78 10.54 -13.37 13.73
CA ALA A 78 11.06 -13.98 14.94
C ALA A 78 12.27 -13.15 15.40
N MET A 79 12.07 -12.31 16.40
CA MET A 79 13.07 -11.34 16.89
C MET A 79 13.72 -11.83 18.16
N SER A 80 15.04 -11.63 18.32
CA SER A 80 15.78 -11.80 19.56
C SER A 80 16.48 -10.52 19.98
N ASN A 81 16.85 -10.43 21.27
CA ASN A 81 17.40 -9.22 21.86
C ASN A 81 18.86 -9.45 22.32
N SER A 82 19.75 -8.51 21.95
CA SER A 82 21.15 -8.51 22.43
C SER A 82 21.47 -7.37 23.43
N TRP A 83 20.46 -6.57 23.78
CA TRP A 83 20.60 -5.51 24.79
C TRP A 83 20.18 -6.06 26.15
N THR A 84 21.15 -6.64 26.87
CA THR A 84 20.94 -7.37 28.10
C THR A 84 21.57 -6.68 29.32
N GLN A 85 21.06 -6.99 30.51
CA GLN A 85 21.58 -6.42 31.77
C GLN A 85 23.01 -6.90 32.06
N GLU A 86 23.32 -8.13 31.68
CA GLU A 86 24.62 -8.76 31.84
C GLU A 86 25.65 -8.25 30.81
N GLY A 87 25.18 -7.65 29.71
CA GLY A 87 26.02 -7.25 28.59
C GLY A 87 26.75 -8.39 27.89
N GLY A 88 27.64 -8.06 26.96
CA GLY A 88 28.43 -9.03 26.20
C GLY A 88 27.62 -9.74 25.11
N VAL A 89 28.29 -10.59 24.36
CA VAL A 89 27.71 -11.32 23.23
C VAL A 89 26.57 -12.21 23.70
N VAL A 90 25.42 -12.16 23.01
CA VAL A 90 24.34 -13.12 23.17
C VAL A 90 24.61 -14.37 22.31
N ASP A 91 23.86 -15.41 22.56
CA ASP A 91 24.01 -16.72 21.89
C ASP A 91 22.60 -17.35 21.82
N GLU A 92 21.75 -16.70 20.99
CA GLU A 92 20.34 -17.01 20.89
C GLU A 92 20.07 -17.78 19.58
N TRP A 93 19.51 -18.95 19.69
CA TRP A 93 19.33 -19.91 18.62
C TRP A 93 17.85 -20.13 18.32
N LEU A 94 17.47 -20.04 17.05
CA LEU A 94 16.17 -20.44 16.51
C LEU A 94 16.37 -21.57 15.51
N VAL A 95 15.90 -22.76 15.85
CA VAL A 95 16.16 -23.98 15.08
C VAL A 95 14.89 -24.48 14.43
N THR A 96 14.96 -24.76 13.14
CA THR A 96 13.84 -25.30 12.36
C THR A 96 13.44 -26.71 12.81
N PRO A 97 12.22 -27.17 12.52
CA PRO A 97 11.92 -28.58 12.48
C PRO A 97 12.79 -29.31 11.43
N ALA A 98 12.69 -30.64 11.36
CA ALA A 98 13.36 -31.43 10.33
C ALA A 98 12.87 -31.00 8.93
N ILE A 99 13.79 -30.72 8.02
CA ILE A 99 13.52 -30.33 6.64
C ILE A 99 14.17 -31.35 5.70
N GLU A 100 13.39 -31.93 4.80
CA GLU A 100 13.93 -32.79 3.74
C GLU A 100 14.40 -31.92 2.57
N VAL A 101 15.69 -31.93 2.28
CA VAL A 101 16.24 -31.22 1.11
C VAL A 101 16.02 -32.07 -0.13
N PRO A 102 15.42 -31.54 -1.20
CA PRO A 102 15.23 -32.30 -2.45
C PRO A 102 16.52 -32.86 -3.02
N VAL A 103 16.43 -34.00 -3.74
CA VAL A 103 17.59 -34.68 -4.35
C VAL A 103 18.28 -33.84 -5.43
N ASP A 104 17.57 -32.92 -6.05
CA ASP A 104 18.05 -31.96 -7.06
C ASP A 104 18.56 -30.67 -6.45
N ALA A 105 18.79 -30.66 -5.14
CA ALA A 105 19.22 -29.54 -4.33
C ALA A 105 18.15 -28.42 -4.15
N ALA A 106 18.40 -27.54 -3.18
CA ALA A 106 17.57 -26.39 -2.90
C ALA A 106 18.40 -25.18 -2.50
N MET A 107 17.75 -24.04 -2.51
CA MET A 107 18.27 -22.77 -2.02
C MET A 107 17.48 -22.34 -0.79
N LEU A 108 18.18 -22.02 0.29
CA LEU A 108 17.62 -21.36 1.45
C LEU A 108 17.57 -19.87 1.18
N VAL A 109 16.37 -19.28 1.23
CA VAL A 109 16.14 -17.83 1.18
C VAL A 109 15.56 -17.40 2.51
N TYR A 110 16.05 -16.29 3.06
CA TYR A 110 15.54 -15.72 4.30
C TYR A 110 15.83 -14.23 4.37
N THR A 111 15.00 -13.51 5.09
CA THR A 111 15.18 -12.09 5.40
C THR A 111 15.65 -11.94 6.83
N VAL A 112 16.72 -11.16 7.04
CA VAL A 112 17.23 -10.79 8.35
C VAL A 112 17.09 -9.28 8.55
N MET A 113 16.67 -8.86 9.75
CA MET A 113 16.53 -7.46 10.12
C MET A 113 17.22 -7.16 11.45
N ALA A 114 18.04 -6.11 11.48
CA ALA A 114 18.51 -5.46 12.71
C ALA A 114 17.62 -4.23 12.97
N TYR A 115 17.01 -4.16 14.15
CA TYR A 115 16.11 -3.09 14.53
C TYR A 115 16.64 -2.31 15.74
N GLY A 116 16.62 -0.98 15.66
CA GLY A 116 17.11 -0.10 16.71
C GLY A 116 18.63 -0.19 16.92
N ALA A 117 19.34 -0.87 16.04
CA ALA A 117 20.77 -1.12 16.16
C ALA A 117 21.58 0.08 15.70
N THR A 118 22.34 0.68 16.62
CA THR A 118 23.37 1.68 16.30
C THR A 118 24.75 1.05 16.06
N THR A 119 24.91 -0.22 16.43
CA THR A 119 26.09 -1.06 16.22
C THR A 119 25.78 -2.21 15.28
N ASP A 120 26.79 -2.85 14.73
CA ASP A 120 26.60 -4.00 13.84
C ASP A 120 26.01 -5.18 14.60
N SER A 121 25.00 -5.83 14.00
CA SER A 121 24.42 -7.07 14.49
C SER A 121 25.11 -8.27 13.86
N ASN A 122 25.60 -9.20 14.68
CA ASN A 122 26.25 -10.43 14.22
C ASN A 122 25.24 -11.57 14.19
N TYR A 123 25.24 -12.36 13.13
CA TYR A 123 24.41 -13.56 13.04
C TYR A 123 25.09 -14.67 12.24
N ALA A 124 24.71 -15.89 12.53
CA ALA A 124 25.25 -17.05 11.84
C ALA A 124 24.15 -18.08 11.53
N LEU A 125 24.39 -18.91 10.51
CA LEU A 125 23.55 -20.04 10.16
C LEU A 125 24.36 -21.33 10.28
N TYR A 126 23.79 -22.28 10.98
CA TYR A 126 24.35 -23.62 11.12
C TYR A 126 23.39 -24.67 10.56
N ILE A 127 23.94 -25.81 10.12
CA ILE A 127 23.17 -26.97 9.69
C ILE A 127 23.59 -28.18 10.50
N SER A 128 22.60 -28.97 10.93
CA SER A 128 22.77 -30.29 11.47
C SER A 128 22.05 -31.34 10.63
N THR A 129 22.62 -32.50 10.44
CA THR A 129 22.00 -33.67 9.81
C THR A 129 21.63 -34.76 10.83
N THR A 130 21.85 -34.52 12.12
CA THR A 130 21.69 -35.52 13.18
C THR A 130 20.56 -35.21 14.15
N GLY A 131 20.20 -33.90 14.32
CA GLY A 131 19.15 -33.49 15.21
C GLY A 131 19.05 -31.98 15.37
N ASN A 132 18.09 -31.53 16.19
CA ASN A 132 17.79 -30.11 16.44
C ASN A 132 18.37 -29.60 17.78
N LYS A 133 19.07 -30.43 18.55
CA LYS A 133 19.69 -30.00 19.80
C LYS A 133 20.94 -29.17 19.50
N ARG A 134 21.29 -28.26 20.39
CA ARG A 134 22.45 -27.41 20.21
C ARG A 134 23.75 -28.19 19.99
N GLU A 135 23.93 -29.29 20.69
CA GLU A 135 25.08 -30.21 20.55
C GLU A 135 25.16 -30.93 19.20
N ASP A 136 24.05 -30.94 18.43
CA ASP A 136 24.02 -31.60 17.11
C ASP A 136 24.65 -30.73 16.01
N PHE A 137 24.84 -29.43 16.27
CA PHE A 137 25.44 -28.46 15.34
C PHE A 137 26.97 -28.40 15.55
N THR A 138 27.66 -29.43 15.08
CA THR A 138 29.11 -29.63 15.30
C THR A 138 29.99 -28.97 14.24
N GLU A 139 29.45 -28.70 13.07
CA GLU A 139 30.17 -28.10 11.95
C GLU A 139 30.25 -26.59 12.07
N ALA A 140 31.17 -25.97 11.32
CA ALA A 140 31.25 -24.51 11.20
C ALA A 140 29.96 -23.94 10.57
N PRO A 141 29.62 -22.68 10.84
CA PRO A 141 28.44 -22.08 10.22
C PRO A 141 28.59 -22.08 8.70
N ILE A 142 27.50 -22.39 8.01
CA ILE A 142 27.44 -22.26 6.54
C ILE A 142 27.44 -20.79 6.09
N TYR A 143 27.08 -19.90 7.00
CA TYR A 143 27.08 -18.46 6.79
C TYR A 143 27.29 -17.73 8.11
N ASP A 144 28.20 -16.78 8.12
CA ASP A 144 28.51 -15.89 9.24
C ASP A 144 28.64 -14.47 8.69
N ALA A 145 27.87 -13.53 9.23
CA ALA A 145 27.80 -12.18 8.72
C ALA A 145 27.45 -11.13 9.75
N LYS A 146 27.70 -9.89 9.35
CA LYS A 146 27.26 -8.68 10.06
C LYS A 146 26.21 -7.96 9.26
N LEU A 147 25.14 -7.56 9.93
CA LEU A 147 24.21 -6.60 9.42
C LEU A 147 24.56 -5.23 10.02
N LYS A 148 24.92 -4.28 9.14
CA LYS A 148 25.45 -3.00 9.55
C LYS A 148 24.39 -2.21 10.34
N GLY A 149 24.77 -1.69 11.50
CA GLY A 149 23.95 -0.79 12.28
C GLY A 149 23.72 0.55 11.57
N ASN A 150 22.66 1.24 11.95
CA ASN A 150 22.31 2.56 11.46
C ASN A 150 22.50 3.59 12.57
N ALA A 151 23.21 4.68 12.30
CA ALA A 151 23.55 5.70 13.30
C ALA A 151 22.30 6.36 13.94
N GLN A 152 21.16 6.35 13.24
CA GLN A 152 19.86 6.82 13.71
C GLN A 152 19.03 5.71 14.38
N GLY A 153 19.53 4.46 14.40
CA GLY A 153 18.80 3.30 14.92
C GLY A 153 17.63 2.83 14.05
N ASN A 154 17.58 3.27 12.79
CA ASN A 154 16.57 2.80 11.84
C ASN A 154 16.79 1.32 11.48
N PRO A 155 15.73 0.58 11.11
CA PRO A 155 15.85 -0.80 10.69
C PRO A 155 16.82 -0.95 9.51
N THR A 156 17.65 -1.99 9.56
CA THR A 156 18.46 -2.43 8.43
C THR A 156 18.04 -3.85 8.09
N GLN A 157 17.67 -4.09 6.85
CA GLN A 157 17.12 -5.36 6.38
C GLN A 157 17.93 -5.91 5.21
N ARG A 158 18.02 -7.23 5.10
CA ARG A 158 18.67 -7.90 3.99
C ARG A 158 18.07 -9.28 3.75
N THR A 159 17.72 -9.57 2.48
CA THR A 159 17.39 -10.93 2.05
C THR A 159 18.65 -11.66 1.62
N ASN A 160 18.91 -12.78 2.22
CA ASN A 160 20.06 -13.65 1.94
C ASN A 160 19.63 -14.93 1.25
N ARG A 161 20.60 -15.53 0.55
CA ARG A 161 20.42 -16.76 -0.21
C ARG A 161 21.64 -17.65 -0.02
N GLN A 162 21.39 -18.90 0.39
CA GLN A 162 22.43 -19.91 0.61
C GLN A 162 22.09 -21.16 -0.17
N THR A 163 23.06 -21.71 -0.91
CA THR A 163 22.86 -23.01 -1.56
C THR A 163 22.96 -24.14 -0.54
N LEU A 164 22.07 -25.12 -0.66
CA LEU A 164 22.09 -26.36 0.10
C LEU A 164 22.49 -27.58 -0.76
N GLU A 165 23.22 -27.35 -1.87
CA GLU A 165 23.68 -28.39 -2.80
C GLU A 165 24.38 -29.54 -2.07
N GLY A 166 25.19 -29.25 -1.03
CA GLY A 166 25.88 -30.26 -0.22
C GLY A 166 24.97 -31.12 0.66
N TYR A 167 23.70 -30.78 0.78
CA TYR A 167 22.71 -31.47 1.61
C TYR A 167 21.59 -32.13 0.80
N ALA A 168 21.72 -32.16 -0.54
CA ALA A 168 20.71 -32.74 -1.42
C ALA A 168 20.35 -34.20 -1.00
N GLY A 169 19.05 -34.48 -0.89
CA GLY A 169 18.50 -35.74 -0.47
C GLY A 169 18.65 -36.07 1.01
N GLN A 170 19.11 -35.15 1.84
CA GLN A 170 19.28 -35.33 3.28
C GLN A 170 18.17 -34.62 4.07
N THR A 171 17.89 -35.13 5.27
CA THR A 171 17.12 -34.44 6.29
C THR A 171 18.05 -33.56 7.10
N ILE A 172 17.72 -32.25 7.21
CA ILE A 172 18.53 -31.28 7.93
C ILE A 172 17.72 -30.49 8.96
N TYR A 173 18.41 -29.84 9.87
CA TYR A 173 17.93 -28.81 10.78
C TYR A 173 18.77 -27.57 10.56
N ILE A 174 18.14 -26.39 10.50
CA ILE A 174 18.82 -25.11 10.28
C ILE A 174 18.69 -24.26 11.55
N ALA A 175 19.81 -23.79 12.07
CA ALA A 175 19.83 -22.85 13.19
C ALA A 175 20.14 -21.45 12.70
N PHE A 176 19.26 -20.51 13.03
CA PHE A 176 19.45 -19.07 12.87
C PHE A 176 19.91 -18.51 14.21
N VAL A 177 21.12 -17.96 14.27
CA VAL A 177 21.76 -17.59 15.52
C VAL A 177 22.02 -16.10 15.57
N ASN A 178 21.51 -15.44 16.61
CA ASN A 178 21.91 -14.09 16.97
C ASN A 178 23.13 -14.15 17.90
N ALA A 179 24.25 -13.65 17.42
CA ALA A 179 25.53 -13.55 18.15
C ALA A 179 25.95 -12.08 18.34
N SER A 180 25.02 -11.18 18.47
CA SER A 180 25.26 -9.73 18.60
C SER A 180 25.67 -9.34 20.01
N ASN A 181 26.30 -8.17 20.13
CA ASN A 181 26.69 -7.56 21.40
C ASN A 181 26.15 -6.15 21.46
N ASP A 182 25.16 -5.90 22.33
CA ASP A 182 24.57 -4.59 22.58
C ASP A 182 24.07 -3.87 21.30
N ALA A 183 23.52 -4.67 20.36
CA ALA A 183 23.00 -4.21 19.08
C ALA A 183 21.47 -4.11 19.03
N PHE A 184 20.79 -4.25 20.16
CA PHE A 184 19.35 -4.27 20.39
C PHE A 184 18.68 -5.52 19.78
N MET A 185 17.88 -5.40 18.71
CA MET A 185 17.11 -6.52 18.20
C MET A 185 17.60 -7.00 16.83
N LEU A 186 17.65 -8.32 16.67
CA LEU A 186 17.89 -9.01 15.40
C LEU A 186 16.81 -10.06 15.19
N GLY A 187 16.26 -10.15 13.99
CA GLY A 187 15.24 -11.17 13.70
C GLY A 187 15.27 -11.69 12.28
N PHE A 188 14.52 -12.75 12.08
CA PHE A 188 14.42 -13.47 10.81
C PHE A 188 12.97 -13.64 10.40
N THR A 189 12.71 -13.62 9.10
CA THR A 189 11.40 -13.88 8.49
C THR A 189 11.57 -14.38 7.05
N ASP A 190 10.47 -14.70 6.38
CA ASP A 190 10.43 -15.17 5.00
C ASP A 190 11.44 -16.29 4.73
N ILE A 191 11.53 -17.22 5.68
CA ILE A 191 12.44 -18.37 5.58
C ILE A 191 11.79 -19.37 4.63
N LYS A 192 12.44 -19.67 3.51
CA LYS A 192 11.94 -20.64 2.54
C LYS A 192 13.05 -21.47 1.92
N LEU A 193 12.72 -22.71 1.65
CA LEU A 193 13.52 -23.61 0.83
C LEU A 193 12.88 -23.69 -0.54
N CYS A 194 13.59 -23.29 -1.59
CA CYS A 194 13.05 -23.26 -2.94
C CYS A 194 14.08 -23.75 -3.97
N GLN A 195 13.56 -24.27 -5.08
CA GLN A 195 14.41 -24.73 -6.20
C GLN A 195 15.02 -23.53 -6.92
N TYR A 196 14.23 -22.49 -7.13
CA TYR A 196 14.64 -21.23 -7.76
C TYR A 196 14.07 -20.06 -6.98
N ASP A 197 14.78 -18.95 -7.02
CA ASP A 197 14.24 -17.65 -6.65
C ASP A 197 14.09 -16.83 -7.93
N ILE A 198 12.87 -16.69 -8.41
CA ILE A 198 12.53 -15.99 -9.64
C ILE A 198 11.74 -14.74 -9.26
N ALA A 199 12.29 -13.57 -9.59
CA ALA A 199 11.58 -12.30 -9.50
C ALA A 199 11.36 -11.76 -10.92
N VAL A 200 10.14 -11.35 -11.23
CA VAL A 200 9.80 -10.74 -12.52
C VAL A 200 9.19 -9.38 -12.25
N THR A 201 9.79 -8.36 -12.81
CA THR A 201 9.31 -6.98 -12.77
C THR A 201 8.71 -6.63 -14.14
N ASN A 202 7.50 -6.13 -14.16
CA ASN A 202 6.82 -5.69 -15.37
C ASN A 202 6.63 -4.16 -15.32
N GLN A 203 7.26 -3.44 -16.25
CA GLN A 203 7.16 -1.98 -16.39
C GLN A 203 6.31 -1.56 -17.59
N THR A 204 5.67 -2.52 -18.26
CA THR A 204 4.79 -2.23 -19.38
C THR A 204 3.53 -1.53 -18.88
N PRO A 205 3.16 -0.35 -19.39
CA PRO A 205 1.90 0.29 -19.04
C PRO A 205 0.71 -0.64 -19.27
N SER A 206 -0.28 -0.58 -18.37
CA SER A 206 -1.49 -1.41 -18.50
C SER A 206 -2.44 -0.91 -19.58
N PHE A 207 -2.24 0.31 -20.08
CA PHE A 207 -3.11 0.98 -21.04
C PHE A 207 -2.39 2.01 -21.89
N THR A 208 -3.05 2.41 -22.97
CA THR A 208 -2.77 3.61 -23.77
C THR A 208 -4.07 4.37 -24.02
N MET A 209 -4.01 5.66 -24.30
CA MET A 209 -5.17 6.48 -24.69
C MET A 209 -5.18 6.79 -26.20
N GLU A 210 -4.15 6.37 -26.90
CA GLU A 210 -4.05 6.46 -28.35
C GLU A 210 -3.85 5.08 -28.98
N PRO A 211 -4.43 4.82 -30.17
CA PRO A 211 -4.15 3.59 -30.89
C PRO A 211 -2.66 3.36 -31.05
N GLY A 212 -2.20 2.18 -30.73
CA GLY A 212 -0.75 1.94 -30.78
C GLY A 212 -0.37 0.52 -30.44
N GLU A 213 0.94 0.35 -30.35
CA GLU A 213 1.57 -0.90 -30.00
C GLU A 213 2.60 -0.71 -28.89
N THR A 214 2.80 -1.72 -28.08
CA THR A 214 3.83 -1.73 -27.03
C THR A 214 4.60 -3.03 -27.04
N LYS A 215 5.85 -2.97 -26.60
CA LYS A 215 6.63 -4.16 -26.26
C LYS A 215 6.50 -4.41 -24.77
N LEU A 216 6.45 -5.67 -24.37
CA LEU A 216 6.50 -6.00 -22.95
C LEU A 216 7.89 -5.71 -22.39
N ASP A 217 7.96 -4.85 -21.38
CA ASP A 217 9.20 -4.49 -20.68
C ASP A 217 9.28 -5.27 -19.37
N LEU A 218 9.82 -6.47 -19.44
CA LEU A 218 9.99 -7.36 -18.30
C LEU A 218 11.47 -7.42 -17.91
N THR A 219 11.71 -7.34 -16.60
CA THR A 219 13.02 -7.68 -16.03
C THR A 219 12.88 -8.98 -15.26
N VAL A 220 13.59 -10.01 -15.68
CA VAL A 220 13.60 -11.33 -15.04
C VAL A 220 14.91 -11.50 -14.29
N GLN A 221 14.80 -11.85 -13.00
CA GLN A 221 15.93 -12.18 -12.14
C GLN A 221 15.74 -13.62 -11.65
N ILE A 222 16.67 -14.49 -12.02
CA ILE A 222 16.66 -15.89 -11.58
C ILE A 222 17.92 -16.16 -10.79
N ARG A 223 17.76 -16.86 -9.66
CA ARG A 223 18.85 -17.44 -8.88
C ARG A 223 18.59 -18.92 -8.70
N THR A 224 19.61 -19.71 -8.86
CA THR A 224 19.53 -21.17 -8.70
C THR A 224 20.65 -21.68 -7.80
N PRO A 225 20.45 -22.76 -7.03
CA PRO A 225 21.52 -23.40 -6.24
C PRO A 225 22.52 -24.17 -7.12
N PHE A 226 22.18 -24.43 -8.38
CA PHE A 226 22.99 -25.21 -9.33
C PHE A 226 23.14 -24.48 -10.65
N ALA A 227 24.04 -24.99 -11.53
CA ALA A 227 24.23 -24.40 -12.86
C ALA A 227 22.97 -24.61 -13.72
N CYS A 228 22.42 -23.52 -14.21
CA CYS A 228 21.30 -23.51 -15.14
C CYS A 228 21.71 -22.75 -16.39
N SER A 229 21.45 -23.31 -17.58
CA SER A 229 21.91 -22.74 -18.86
C SER A 229 21.11 -21.50 -19.31
N GLY A 230 20.08 -21.12 -18.55
CA GLY A 230 19.22 -20.00 -18.86
C GLY A 230 17.76 -20.33 -18.58
N TYR A 231 16.88 -19.70 -19.32
CA TYR A 231 15.43 -19.93 -19.20
C TYR A 231 14.74 -19.69 -20.54
N THR A 232 13.54 -20.26 -20.66
CA THR A 232 12.62 -19.96 -21.73
C THR A 232 11.51 -19.05 -21.19
N ALA A 233 11.26 -17.92 -21.87
CA ALA A 233 10.14 -17.05 -21.59
C ALA A 233 9.12 -17.17 -22.73
N LYS A 234 7.88 -17.57 -22.42
CA LYS A 234 6.80 -17.74 -23.42
C LYS A 234 5.68 -16.76 -23.15
N LEU A 235 5.41 -15.88 -24.13
CA LEU A 235 4.24 -15.01 -24.17
C LEU A 235 3.07 -15.75 -24.79
N THR A 236 1.90 -15.62 -24.18
CA THR A 236 0.60 -15.96 -24.79
C THR A 236 -0.40 -14.85 -24.56
N THR A 237 -1.25 -14.57 -25.54
CA THR A 237 -2.29 -13.53 -25.45
C THR A 237 -3.68 -14.11 -25.74
N ASN A 238 -4.72 -13.43 -25.27
CA ASN A 238 -6.11 -13.75 -25.63
C ASN A 238 -6.45 -13.48 -27.10
N THR A 239 -5.57 -12.78 -27.83
CA THR A 239 -5.69 -12.52 -29.27
C THR A 239 -4.99 -13.57 -30.13
N GLY A 240 -4.38 -14.58 -29.50
CA GLY A 240 -3.73 -15.71 -30.18
C GLY A 240 -2.27 -15.46 -30.55
N ILE A 241 -1.62 -14.42 -30.03
CA ILE A 241 -0.18 -14.24 -30.18
C ILE A 241 0.52 -15.24 -29.25
N GLU A 242 1.45 -16.00 -29.80
CA GLU A 242 2.37 -16.85 -29.06
C GLU A 242 3.79 -16.54 -29.53
N GLU A 243 4.64 -16.14 -28.59
CA GLU A 243 6.06 -15.84 -28.85
C GLU A 243 6.92 -16.50 -27.77
N GLU A 244 8.14 -16.85 -28.13
CA GLU A 244 9.09 -17.47 -27.23
C GLU A 244 10.45 -16.78 -27.37
N ASP A 245 11.03 -16.42 -26.23
CA ASP A 245 12.42 -15.91 -26.14
C ASP A 245 13.24 -16.87 -25.26
N VAL A 246 14.32 -17.38 -25.81
CA VAL A 246 15.24 -18.30 -25.12
C VAL A 246 16.46 -17.52 -24.67
N VAL A 247 16.56 -17.28 -23.37
CA VAL A 247 17.69 -16.59 -22.78
C VAL A 247 18.76 -17.59 -22.36
N GLU A 248 19.81 -17.68 -23.17
CA GLU A 248 20.99 -18.52 -22.86
C GLU A 248 21.95 -17.75 -21.95
N LYS A 249 22.01 -18.13 -20.68
CA LYS A 249 22.88 -17.50 -19.69
C LYS A 249 23.17 -18.47 -18.53
N ASN A 250 24.42 -18.65 -18.19
CA ASN A 250 24.75 -19.40 -17.00
C ASN A 250 24.29 -18.65 -15.74
N LEU A 251 23.29 -19.18 -15.04
CA LEU A 251 22.59 -18.55 -13.91
C LEU A 251 23.12 -19.01 -12.54
N LYS A 252 24.22 -19.76 -12.48
CA LYS A 252 24.74 -20.29 -11.21
C LYS A 252 25.07 -19.17 -10.21
N SER A 253 24.36 -19.17 -9.07
CA SER A 253 24.58 -18.44 -7.81
C SER A 253 24.75 -16.92 -7.87
N SER A 254 24.90 -16.28 -9.03
CA SER A 254 25.03 -14.83 -9.15
C SER A 254 23.74 -14.16 -9.57
N TYR A 255 23.57 -12.95 -9.13
CA TYR A 255 22.47 -12.08 -9.52
C TYR A 255 22.53 -11.85 -11.04
N SER A 256 21.55 -12.35 -11.77
CA SER A 256 21.43 -12.14 -13.20
C SER A 256 20.10 -11.48 -13.51
N SER A 257 20.14 -10.23 -13.89
CA SER A 257 19.02 -9.52 -14.48
C SER A 257 19.07 -9.65 -15.99
N THR A 258 17.99 -10.04 -16.62
CA THR A 258 17.83 -10.18 -18.06
C THR A 258 16.50 -9.59 -18.48
N ARG A 259 16.39 -9.20 -19.75
CA ARG A 259 15.17 -8.61 -20.31
C ARG A 259 14.75 -9.41 -21.54
N PRO A 260 13.85 -10.41 -21.39
CA PRO A 260 13.22 -11.03 -22.54
C PRO A 260 12.37 -10.00 -23.26
N THR A 261 12.33 -10.10 -24.59
CA THR A 261 11.65 -9.14 -25.46
C THR A 261 10.54 -9.83 -26.22
N PHE A 262 9.33 -9.27 -26.11
CA PHE A 262 8.16 -9.76 -26.82
C PHE A 262 7.44 -8.63 -27.53
N GLY A 263 6.67 -9.00 -28.53
CA GLY A 263 5.73 -8.11 -29.13
C GLY A 263 6.12 -7.56 -30.48
N PRO A 264 5.34 -6.61 -31.02
CA PRO A 264 4.46 -5.75 -30.24
C PRO A 264 3.11 -6.36 -29.92
N ILE A 265 2.51 -5.94 -28.81
CA ILE A 265 1.08 -6.07 -28.54
C ILE A 265 0.42 -4.80 -29.05
N SER A 266 -0.62 -4.92 -29.87
CA SER A 266 -1.26 -3.79 -30.54
C SER A 266 -2.72 -3.66 -30.10
N VAL A 267 -3.18 -2.42 -29.92
CA VAL A 267 -4.58 -2.06 -29.71
C VAL A 267 -4.97 -0.92 -30.64
N SER A 268 -6.14 -1.03 -31.28
CA SER A 268 -6.57 -0.10 -32.33
C SER A 268 -7.97 0.48 -32.12
N LYS A 269 -8.74 -0.10 -31.24
CA LYS A 269 -10.12 0.30 -30.98
C LYS A 269 -10.32 0.59 -29.50
N VAL A 270 -10.94 1.71 -29.18
CA VAL A 270 -11.28 2.08 -27.79
C VAL A 270 -12.07 0.96 -27.12
N GLY A 271 -11.66 0.61 -25.93
CA GLY A 271 -12.17 -0.51 -25.15
C GLY A 271 -11.54 -1.86 -25.50
N GLU A 272 -10.70 -1.94 -26.56
CA GLU A 272 -9.93 -3.14 -26.86
C GLU A 272 -8.87 -3.37 -25.78
N ALA A 273 -8.81 -4.60 -25.29
CA ALA A 273 -7.85 -5.03 -24.29
C ALA A 273 -7.22 -6.36 -24.68
N VAL A 274 -5.91 -6.42 -24.67
CA VAL A 274 -5.12 -7.64 -24.85
C VAL A 274 -4.64 -8.11 -23.50
N SER A 275 -5.20 -9.21 -23.02
CA SER A 275 -4.68 -9.89 -21.83
C SER A 275 -3.54 -10.82 -22.24
N TYR A 276 -2.47 -10.81 -21.46
CA TYR A 276 -1.30 -11.62 -21.73
C TYR A 276 -0.85 -12.41 -20.50
N THR A 277 -0.16 -13.51 -20.77
CA THR A 277 0.55 -14.31 -19.78
C THR A 277 1.97 -14.55 -20.29
N VAL A 278 2.97 -14.25 -19.48
CA VAL A 278 4.36 -14.64 -19.75
C VAL A 278 4.74 -15.73 -18.76
N THR A 279 5.16 -16.88 -19.30
CA THR A 279 5.62 -18.03 -18.51
C THR A 279 7.13 -18.11 -18.59
N ILE A 280 7.81 -18.03 -17.45
CA ILE A 280 9.27 -18.14 -17.32
C ILE A 280 9.61 -19.54 -16.82
N THR A 281 10.31 -20.32 -17.62
CA THR A 281 10.70 -21.70 -17.31
C THR A 281 12.23 -21.80 -17.32
N PRO A 282 12.89 -22.01 -16.17
CA PRO A 282 14.33 -22.26 -16.14
C PRO A 282 14.71 -23.51 -16.95
N ASN A 283 15.85 -23.45 -17.65
CA ASN A 283 16.33 -24.57 -18.49
C ASN A 283 17.03 -25.62 -17.61
N ALA A 284 16.25 -26.33 -16.83
CA ALA A 284 16.66 -27.44 -15.98
C ALA A 284 15.58 -28.51 -15.93
N GLU A 285 15.96 -29.78 -15.77
CA GLU A 285 15.01 -30.88 -15.63
C GLU A 285 14.15 -30.71 -14.38
N GLY A 286 12.83 -30.90 -14.52
CA GLY A 286 11.88 -30.74 -13.41
C GLY A 286 11.60 -29.28 -12.99
N ALA A 287 12.06 -28.29 -13.75
CA ALA A 287 11.82 -26.88 -13.43
C ALA A 287 10.32 -26.53 -13.47
N ILE A 288 9.86 -25.85 -12.42
CA ILE A 288 8.49 -25.34 -12.33
C ILE A 288 8.44 -23.92 -12.87
N PRO A 289 7.57 -23.62 -13.84
CA PRO A 289 7.50 -22.29 -14.44
C PRO A 289 6.84 -21.27 -13.50
N THR A 290 7.29 -20.03 -13.61
CA THR A 290 6.63 -18.85 -12.99
C THR A 290 5.85 -18.08 -14.05
N THR A 291 4.67 -17.57 -13.72
CA THR A 291 3.82 -16.82 -14.65
C THR A 291 3.61 -15.38 -14.21
N VAL A 292 3.68 -14.46 -15.17
CA VAL A 292 3.28 -13.06 -15.03
C VAL A 292 2.07 -12.81 -15.92
N LYS A 293 1.03 -12.19 -15.39
CA LYS A 293 -0.16 -11.82 -16.15
C LYS A 293 -0.29 -10.30 -16.18
N GLY A 294 -0.86 -9.80 -17.27
CA GLY A 294 -1.15 -8.37 -17.41
C GLY A 294 -2.16 -8.10 -18.50
N THR A 295 -2.50 -6.84 -18.62
CA THR A 295 -3.39 -6.34 -19.67
C THR A 295 -2.77 -5.11 -20.31
N TYR A 296 -2.94 -4.96 -21.61
CA TYR A 296 -2.67 -3.74 -22.34
C TYR A 296 -3.92 -3.33 -23.09
N ALA A 297 -4.46 -2.13 -22.83
CA ALA A 297 -5.74 -1.70 -23.35
C ALA A 297 -5.66 -0.33 -24.01
N LEU A 298 -6.48 -0.11 -25.05
CA LEU A 298 -6.81 1.24 -25.53
C LEU A 298 -8.04 1.74 -24.76
N ALA A 299 -7.79 2.67 -23.84
CA ALA A 299 -8.81 3.17 -22.94
C ALA A 299 -9.58 4.36 -23.54
N ASP A 300 -10.88 4.46 -23.27
CA ASP A 300 -11.63 5.71 -23.29
C ASP A 300 -11.14 6.60 -22.16
N THR A 301 -11.40 7.90 -22.21
CA THR A 301 -10.73 8.86 -21.34
C THR A 301 -11.68 9.63 -20.44
N TYR A 302 -11.15 10.05 -19.30
CA TYR A 302 -11.80 10.87 -18.29
C TYR A 302 -10.94 12.09 -17.95
N PRO A 303 -11.53 13.18 -17.44
CA PRO A 303 -10.77 14.34 -16.98
C PRO A 303 -9.74 13.97 -15.93
N GLY A 304 -8.54 14.52 -16.06
CA GLY A 304 -7.45 14.32 -15.11
C GLY A 304 -7.65 15.07 -13.81
N VAL A 305 -7.05 14.54 -12.77
CA VAL A 305 -6.91 15.17 -11.44
C VAL A 305 -5.42 15.24 -11.12
N CYS A 306 -4.98 16.39 -10.61
CA CYS A 306 -3.61 16.54 -10.14
C CYS A 306 -3.54 16.19 -8.66
N VAL A 307 -2.78 15.17 -8.31
CA VAL A 307 -2.43 14.82 -6.93
C VAL A 307 -1.01 15.28 -6.66
N MET A 308 -0.82 16.18 -5.70
CA MET A 308 0.48 16.66 -5.27
C MET A 308 0.78 16.16 -3.85
N GLU A 309 1.78 15.31 -3.73
CA GLU A 309 2.31 14.82 -2.46
C GLU A 309 3.61 15.59 -2.16
N GLU A 310 3.56 16.51 -1.20
CA GLU A 310 4.68 17.39 -0.85
C GLU A 310 5.45 16.83 0.36
N ALA A 311 6.72 16.50 0.19
CA ALA A 311 7.62 16.22 1.29
C ALA A 311 8.03 17.51 1.99
N THR A 312 7.64 17.63 3.26
CA THR A 312 7.76 18.84 4.06
C THR A 312 8.22 18.56 5.49
N GLY A 313 8.42 19.59 6.30
CA GLY A 313 8.77 19.44 7.70
C GLY A 313 8.95 20.78 8.42
N GLU A 314 8.73 20.77 9.71
CA GLU A 314 8.66 21.93 10.58
C GLU A 314 9.99 22.69 10.66
N ASN A 315 11.12 21.98 10.56
CA ASN A 315 12.47 22.54 10.58
C ASN A 315 12.96 23.02 9.19
N CYS A 316 12.13 22.88 8.14
CA CYS A 316 12.49 23.25 6.79
C CYS A 316 12.06 24.70 6.50
N GLY A 317 13.00 25.64 6.48
CA GLY A 317 12.69 27.07 6.28
C GLY A 317 12.11 27.43 4.91
N TYR A 318 12.38 26.63 3.87
CA TYR A 318 11.81 26.82 2.53
C TYR A 318 10.48 26.09 2.32
N CYS A 319 10.07 25.24 3.28
CA CYS A 319 8.82 24.48 3.16
C CYS A 319 7.56 25.35 3.26
N THR A 320 7.67 26.56 3.79
CA THR A 320 6.58 27.57 3.71
C THR A 320 6.15 27.87 2.27
N ARG A 321 7.02 27.64 1.26
CA ARG A 321 6.66 27.73 -0.16
C ARG A 321 5.71 26.61 -0.58
N GLY A 322 5.90 25.42 -0.06
CA GLY A 322 5.01 24.29 -0.30
C GLY A 322 3.63 24.54 0.29
N ILE A 323 3.56 25.10 1.51
CA ILE A 323 2.31 25.54 2.15
C ILE A 323 1.57 26.52 1.24
N ALA A 324 2.25 27.59 0.78
CA ALA A 324 1.66 28.56 -0.13
C ALA A 324 1.17 27.92 -1.45
N ALA A 325 1.90 26.92 -1.96
CA ALA A 325 1.53 26.21 -3.18
C ALA A 325 0.28 25.33 -2.99
N LEU A 326 0.19 24.58 -1.89
CA LEU A 326 -0.98 23.78 -1.56
C LEU A 326 -2.24 24.64 -1.43
N ASP A 327 -2.15 25.75 -0.69
CA ASP A 327 -3.26 26.69 -0.52
C ASP A 327 -3.66 27.33 -1.85
N TYR A 328 -2.69 27.81 -2.64
CA TYR A 328 -2.94 28.44 -3.94
C TYR A 328 -3.61 27.50 -4.93
N PHE A 329 -3.09 26.28 -5.07
CA PHE A 329 -3.62 25.31 -6.03
C PHE A 329 -4.97 24.78 -5.59
N SER A 330 -5.19 24.52 -4.29
CA SER A 330 -6.48 24.12 -3.77
C SER A 330 -7.56 25.17 -4.04
N ALA A 331 -7.25 26.44 -3.80
CA ALA A 331 -8.15 27.55 -4.07
C ALA A 331 -8.40 27.81 -5.57
N THR A 332 -7.40 27.53 -6.43
CA THR A 332 -7.45 27.82 -7.86
C THR A 332 -8.13 26.73 -8.66
N TYR A 333 -7.89 25.45 -8.33
CA TYR A 333 -8.29 24.30 -9.13
C TYR A 333 -9.39 23.44 -8.47
N GLY A 334 -9.73 23.70 -7.19
CA GLY A 334 -10.83 23.02 -6.50
C GLY A 334 -10.71 21.49 -6.58
N ASP A 335 -11.78 20.82 -6.99
CA ASP A 335 -11.88 19.36 -7.05
C ASP A 335 -10.92 18.70 -8.05
N GLN A 336 -10.30 19.47 -8.95
CA GLN A 336 -9.27 18.96 -9.86
C GLN A 336 -7.87 18.86 -9.22
N PHE A 337 -7.73 19.32 -7.97
CA PHE A 337 -6.46 19.31 -7.25
C PHE A 337 -6.60 18.66 -5.88
N ILE A 338 -5.75 17.67 -5.61
CA ILE A 338 -5.62 17.01 -4.31
C ILE A 338 -4.22 17.31 -3.77
N GLY A 339 -4.14 18.22 -2.80
CA GLY A 339 -2.87 18.58 -2.14
C GLY A 339 -2.69 17.80 -0.84
N ILE A 340 -1.50 17.27 -0.62
CA ILE A 340 -1.15 16.42 0.52
C ILE A 340 0.22 16.85 1.04
N ALA A 341 0.27 17.44 2.25
CA ALA A 341 1.50 17.77 2.95
C ALA A 341 1.97 16.56 3.76
N VAL A 342 3.10 15.99 3.40
CA VAL A 342 3.70 14.82 4.05
C VAL A 342 4.87 15.26 4.90
N HIS A 343 4.67 15.39 6.21
CA HIS A 343 5.73 15.69 7.15
C HIS A 343 6.61 14.45 7.34
N CYS A 344 7.86 14.51 6.88
CA CYS A 344 8.73 13.33 6.83
C CYS A 344 10.21 13.69 6.84
N GLY A 345 11.05 12.67 7.02
CA GLY A 345 12.50 12.79 6.92
C GLY A 345 13.15 13.66 7.98
N GLY A 346 14.41 14.06 7.74
CA GLY A 346 15.24 14.77 8.72
C GLY A 346 14.79 16.20 9.07
N TYR A 347 13.79 16.75 8.40
CA TYR A 347 13.22 18.07 8.68
C TYR A 347 11.93 18.00 9.51
N SER A 348 11.34 16.82 9.68
CA SER A 348 10.19 16.61 10.56
C SER A 348 10.62 16.60 12.03
N THR A 349 9.78 17.15 12.90
CA THR A 349 9.91 17.04 14.37
C THR A 349 9.20 15.80 14.92
N GLY A 350 8.52 15.05 14.07
CA GLY A 350 7.75 13.85 14.40
C GLY A 350 6.37 14.12 15.01
N VAL A 351 5.88 15.38 14.99
CA VAL A 351 4.54 15.71 15.52
C VAL A 351 3.43 15.48 14.51
N MET A 352 3.76 15.46 13.23
CA MET A 352 2.87 15.21 12.11
C MET A 352 3.38 14.12 11.16
N GLU A 353 4.39 13.35 11.58
CA GLU A 353 4.98 12.29 10.77
C GLU A 353 4.19 11.00 10.90
N PHE A 354 3.87 10.39 9.75
CA PHE A 354 3.23 9.09 9.63
C PHE A 354 4.09 8.14 8.81
N ASP A 355 4.55 7.08 9.44
CA ASP A 355 5.49 6.12 8.84
C ASP A 355 4.92 5.44 7.58
N SER A 356 3.60 5.24 7.51
CA SER A 356 2.93 4.68 6.33
C SER A 356 3.10 5.53 5.06
N TYR A 357 3.53 6.80 5.21
CA TYR A 357 3.79 7.71 4.08
C TYR A 357 5.28 7.87 3.74
N ASN A 358 6.18 7.31 4.54
CA ASN A 358 7.64 7.42 4.30
C ASN A 358 8.12 6.88 2.94
N PRO A 359 7.42 5.94 2.24
CA PRO A 359 7.79 5.55 0.88
C PRO A 359 7.87 6.71 -0.11
N LEU A 360 7.17 7.84 0.13
CA LEU A 360 7.31 9.06 -0.67
C LEU A 360 8.77 9.52 -0.85
N LEU A 361 9.62 9.32 0.16
CA LEU A 361 11.04 9.69 0.11
C LEU A 361 11.84 8.89 -0.93
N ASN A 362 11.31 7.77 -1.42
CA ASN A 362 11.94 6.93 -2.44
C ASN A 362 11.59 7.37 -3.87
N GLU A 363 10.65 8.30 -4.04
CA GLU A 363 10.21 8.79 -5.36
C GLU A 363 11.23 9.72 -6.05
N GLY A 364 12.44 9.84 -5.51
CA GLY A 364 13.49 10.65 -6.11
C GLY A 364 13.53 12.10 -5.63
N ILE A 365 12.92 12.41 -4.50
CA ILE A 365 13.01 13.72 -3.85
C ILE A 365 14.46 13.97 -3.42
N THR A 366 15.05 15.06 -3.92
CA THR A 366 16.47 15.41 -3.65
C THR A 366 16.62 16.56 -2.66
N GLY A 367 15.53 17.20 -2.25
CA GLY A 367 15.54 18.33 -1.31
C GLY A 367 14.15 18.71 -0.85
N PHE A 368 14.07 19.52 0.21
CA PHE A 368 12.82 19.98 0.82
C PHE A 368 12.62 21.50 0.64
N PRO A 369 11.38 21.98 0.32
CA PRO A 369 10.25 21.14 -0.05
C PRO A 369 10.48 20.48 -1.42
N GLY A 370 10.00 19.27 -1.58
CA GLY A 370 9.95 18.54 -2.84
C GLY A 370 8.56 17.97 -3.05
N ALA A 371 8.04 18.01 -4.26
CA ALA A 371 6.71 17.46 -4.52
C ALA A 371 6.73 16.38 -5.60
N VAL A 372 5.92 15.36 -5.39
CA VAL A 372 5.64 14.29 -6.34
C VAL A 372 4.24 14.51 -6.89
N PHE A 373 4.14 14.67 -8.21
CA PHE A 373 2.88 14.91 -8.90
C PHE A 373 2.42 13.62 -9.57
N ASN A 374 1.24 13.14 -9.18
CA ASN A 374 0.63 11.89 -9.65
C ASN A 374 1.59 10.69 -9.64
N ARG A 375 2.63 10.72 -8.80
CA ARG A 375 3.74 9.73 -8.75
C ARG A 375 4.41 9.48 -10.10
N ALA A 376 4.37 10.47 -10.97
CA ALA A 376 4.94 10.44 -12.31
C ALA A 376 6.01 11.52 -12.52
N GLU A 377 6.04 12.56 -11.70
CA GLU A 377 7.00 13.65 -11.81
C GLU A 377 7.37 14.25 -10.47
N VAL A 378 8.65 14.45 -10.26
CA VAL A 378 9.22 15.06 -9.04
C VAL A 378 9.79 16.42 -9.36
N THR A 379 9.30 17.48 -8.69
CA THR A 379 9.80 18.84 -8.88
C THR A 379 9.49 19.74 -7.69
N ASP A 380 9.78 21.04 -7.83
CA ASP A 380 9.42 22.06 -6.83
C ASP A 380 7.89 22.17 -6.68
N PRO A 381 7.35 22.21 -5.46
CA PRO A 381 5.90 22.27 -5.22
C PRO A 381 5.22 23.48 -5.87
N ALA A 382 5.91 24.62 -6.04
CA ALA A 382 5.35 25.81 -6.65
C ALA A 382 5.33 25.78 -8.20
N THR A 383 5.46 24.60 -8.83
CA THR A 383 5.49 24.48 -10.29
C THR A 383 4.10 24.34 -10.89
N GLU A 384 3.39 25.46 -11.04
CA GLU A 384 2.00 25.50 -11.54
C GLU A 384 1.81 24.87 -12.94
N SER A 385 2.84 24.91 -13.80
CA SER A 385 2.77 24.30 -15.14
C SER A 385 2.60 22.79 -15.08
N VAL A 386 3.12 22.13 -14.04
CA VAL A 386 2.95 20.68 -13.82
C VAL A 386 1.52 20.40 -13.38
N VAL A 387 0.98 21.17 -12.44
CA VAL A 387 -0.43 21.06 -12.01
C VAL A 387 -1.37 21.18 -13.21
N LYS A 388 -1.20 22.25 -14.02
CA LYS A 388 -2.01 22.44 -15.24
C LYS A 388 -1.91 21.29 -16.22
N ARG A 389 -0.72 20.70 -16.35
CA ARG A 389 -0.52 19.57 -17.25
C ARG A 389 -1.28 18.33 -16.79
N PHE A 390 -1.25 17.98 -15.49
CA PHE A 390 -1.98 16.83 -14.96
C PHE A 390 -3.50 17.03 -14.97
N ILE A 391 -3.99 18.23 -14.66
CA ILE A 391 -5.42 18.56 -14.76
C ILE A 391 -5.93 18.43 -16.20
N ASN A 392 -5.12 18.86 -17.18
CA ASN A 392 -5.48 18.79 -18.61
C ASN A 392 -5.10 17.45 -19.27
N LYS A 393 -4.43 16.54 -18.54
CA LYS A 393 -4.11 15.19 -19.02
C LYS A 393 -5.36 14.33 -18.83
N GLU A 394 -5.84 13.73 -19.92
CA GLU A 394 -6.86 12.70 -19.83
C GLU A 394 -6.32 11.43 -19.16
N THR A 395 -7.19 10.67 -18.49
CA THR A 395 -6.85 9.46 -17.73
C THR A 395 -7.77 8.29 -18.11
N PRO A 396 -7.30 7.02 -17.99
CA PRO A 396 -8.08 5.85 -18.40
C PRO A 396 -9.09 5.40 -17.35
N ALA A 397 -9.12 6.06 -16.20
CA ALA A 397 -9.98 5.68 -15.09
C ALA A 397 -10.41 6.92 -14.30
N LYS A 398 -11.59 6.84 -13.69
CA LYS A 398 -12.01 7.79 -12.68
C LYS A 398 -12.51 7.06 -11.44
N VAL A 399 -12.39 7.73 -10.30
CA VAL A 399 -13.01 7.34 -9.04
C VAL A 399 -13.95 8.46 -8.59
N GLU A 400 -15.05 8.09 -7.98
CA GLU A 400 -16.05 9.03 -7.42
C GLU A 400 -16.46 8.50 -6.04
N ILE A 401 -16.27 9.31 -5.00
CA ILE A 401 -16.65 8.95 -3.64
C ILE A 401 -18.14 9.23 -3.47
N GLY A 402 -18.94 8.17 -3.34
CA GLY A 402 -20.39 8.28 -3.21
C GLY A 402 -20.84 8.47 -1.77
N GLN A 403 -20.16 7.84 -0.81
CA GLN A 403 -20.51 7.93 0.60
C GLN A 403 -19.29 7.66 1.47
N LEU A 404 -19.20 8.40 2.56
CA LEU A 404 -18.25 8.19 3.62
C LEU A 404 -19.02 8.11 4.95
N VAL A 405 -18.77 7.10 5.80
CA VAL A 405 -19.41 6.91 7.09
C VAL A 405 -18.35 6.86 8.19
N TYR A 406 -18.48 7.73 9.17
CA TYR A 406 -17.66 7.70 10.38
C TYR A 406 -18.58 7.70 11.61
N ASN A 407 -18.47 6.67 12.43
CA ASN A 407 -19.22 6.57 13.67
C ASN A 407 -18.26 6.48 14.87
N PRO A 408 -18.04 7.60 15.59
CA PRO A 408 -17.11 7.64 16.70
C PRO A 408 -17.59 6.82 17.91
N GLU A 409 -18.91 6.60 18.04
CA GLU A 409 -19.49 5.90 19.20
C GLU A 409 -19.41 4.37 19.05
N GLU A 410 -19.43 3.86 17.82
CA GLU A 410 -19.45 2.41 17.58
C GLU A 410 -18.07 1.81 17.31
N SER A 411 -17.23 2.43 16.48
CA SER A 411 -16.03 1.74 16.02
C SER A 411 -14.80 2.62 15.77
N GLN A 412 -14.95 3.95 15.76
CA GLN A 412 -13.90 4.89 15.29
C GLN A 412 -13.37 4.58 13.88
N LYS A 413 -14.14 3.83 13.09
CA LYS A 413 -13.77 3.46 11.72
C LYS A 413 -14.39 4.39 10.71
N ILE A 414 -13.63 4.63 9.64
CA ILE A 414 -14.12 5.26 8.41
C ILE A 414 -14.52 4.14 7.47
N THR A 415 -15.71 4.23 6.89
CA THR A 415 -16.15 3.40 5.77
C THR A 415 -16.45 4.28 4.58
N ILE A 416 -15.81 4.03 3.44
CA ILE A 416 -15.96 4.79 2.21
C ILE A 416 -16.56 3.88 1.15
N ASN A 417 -17.68 4.30 0.56
CA ASN A 417 -18.22 3.72 -0.66
C ASN A 417 -17.80 4.60 -1.83
N TYR A 418 -17.10 4.04 -2.78
CA TYR A 418 -16.63 4.73 -3.97
C TYR A 418 -16.97 3.93 -5.23
N GLN A 419 -17.05 4.63 -6.34
CA GLN A 419 -17.27 4.03 -7.66
C GLN A 419 -16.02 4.21 -8.50
N THR A 420 -15.58 3.13 -9.13
CA THR A 420 -14.51 3.14 -10.14
C THR A 420 -15.11 2.92 -11.50
N THR A 421 -14.78 3.79 -12.46
CA THR A 421 -15.15 3.65 -13.87
C THR A 421 -13.89 3.55 -14.70
N LEU A 422 -13.77 2.51 -15.51
CA LEU A 422 -12.61 2.29 -16.40
C LEU A 422 -12.97 2.60 -17.84
N GLY A 423 -12.03 3.15 -18.59
CA GLY A 423 -12.12 3.39 -20.03
C GLY A 423 -11.96 2.14 -20.90
N TYR A 424 -11.85 0.98 -20.27
CA TYR A 424 -11.72 -0.33 -20.94
C TYR A 424 -12.39 -1.43 -20.13
N SER A 425 -12.68 -2.56 -20.77
CA SER A 425 -13.21 -3.74 -20.07
C SER A 425 -12.07 -4.65 -19.62
N ALA A 426 -12.08 -5.06 -18.34
CA ALA A 426 -11.09 -5.97 -17.79
C ALA A 426 -11.70 -6.85 -16.69
N THR A 427 -11.10 -8.00 -16.45
CA THR A 427 -11.34 -8.82 -15.26
C THR A 427 -10.11 -8.74 -14.37
N ASP A 428 -10.32 -8.43 -13.08
CA ASP A 428 -9.25 -8.19 -12.10
C ASP A 428 -8.17 -7.22 -12.65
N PRO A 429 -8.57 -5.96 -12.97
CA PRO A 429 -7.65 -5.00 -13.58
C PRO A 429 -6.46 -4.73 -12.65
N ASN A 430 -5.28 -4.55 -13.23
CA ASN A 430 -4.04 -4.28 -12.50
C ASN A 430 -3.99 -2.82 -12.01
N ILE A 431 -5.00 -2.44 -11.25
CA ILE A 431 -5.14 -1.12 -10.63
C ILE A 431 -5.23 -1.27 -9.12
N GLY A 432 -4.37 -0.58 -8.41
CA GLY A 432 -4.37 -0.48 -6.96
C GLY A 432 -5.25 0.66 -6.47
N VAL A 433 -5.67 0.58 -5.21
CA VAL A 433 -6.44 1.62 -4.53
C VAL A 433 -5.75 1.97 -3.22
N ALA A 434 -5.55 3.26 -2.98
CA ALA A 434 -5.11 3.80 -1.71
C ALA A 434 -6.10 4.84 -1.19
N ALA A 435 -6.20 4.99 0.13
CA ALA A 435 -6.98 6.05 0.77
C ALA A 435 -6.09 6.88 1.69
N VAL A 436 -6.18 8.21 1.58
CA VAL A 436 -5.37 9.15 2.37
C VAL A 436 -6.29 9.98 3.25
N VAL A 437 -6.01 10.00 4.56
CA VAL A 437 -6.66 10.92 5.49
C VAL A 437 -5.82 12.19 5.57
N ILE A 438 -6.45 13.32 5.28
CA ILE A 438 -5.85 14.65 5.23
C ILE A 438 -6.54 15.52 6.27
N ALA A 439 -5.79 16.16 7.17
CA ALA A 439 -6.34 17.03 8.19
C ALA A 439 -5.86 18.48 8.03
N ASP A 440 -6.77 19.41 8.33
CA ASP A 440 -6.50 20.83 8.39
C ASP A 440 -6.54 21.33 9.84
N GLY A 441 -5.90 22.48 10.10
CA GLY A 441 -5.92 23.17 11.38
C GLY A 441 -5.19 22.44 12.52
N LEU A 442 -4.17 21.64 12.20
CA LEU A 442 -3.36 20.99 13.24
C LEU A 442 -2.49 21.99 13.97
N THR A 443 -2.54 21.95 15.30
CA THR A 443 -1.79 22.84 16.20
C THR A 443 -1.21 22.09 17.38
N GLY A 444 -0.28 22.72 18.09
CA GLY A 444 0.25 22.14 19.33
C GLY A 444 0.87 23.18 20.25
N THR A 445 1.03 22.81 21.51
CA THR A 445 1.55 23.69 22.57
C THR A 445 3.04 23.52 22.86
N ASP A 446 3.67 22.46 22.34
CA ASP A 446 5.10 22.23 22.45
C ASP A 446 5.84 23.03 21.36
N THR A 447 6.20 24.28 21.65
CA THR A 447 6.83 25.18 20.70
C THR A 447 8.22 24.73 20.22
N GLN A 448 8.85 23.74 20.86
CA GLN A 448 10.10 23.15 20.36
C GLN A 448 9.87 22.16 19.22
N ARG A 449 8.64 21.72 19.05
CA ARG A 449 8.27 20.72 18.03
C ARG A 449 7.17 21.23 17.11
N TRP A 450 6.21 22.02 17.62
CA TRP A 450 5.14 22.66 16.88
C TRP A 450 5.55 24.07 16.48
N HIS A 451 6.32 24.19 15.42
CA HIS A 451 6.78 25.45 14.83
C HIS A 451 6.98 25.24 13.33
N GLN A 452 7.13 26.31 12.60
CA GLN A 452 7.56 26.29 11.21
C GLN A 452 8.74 27.23 11.01
N ALA A 453 9.87 26.72 10.59
CA ALA A 453 10.98 27.54 10.13
C ALA A 453 10.57 28.29 8.85
N ASN A 454 10.97 29.55 8.72
CA ASN A 454 10.52 30.42 7.65
C ASN A 454 11.67 31.28 7.06
N ASN A 455 12.15 30.88 5.90
CA ASN A 455 13.20 31.61 5.17
C ASN A 455 12.66 32.75 4.29
N TYR A 456 11.35 32.90 4.18
CA TYR A 456 10.71 34.00 3.45
C TYR A 456 10.37 35.20 4.36
N ALA A 457 10.67 35.15 5.65
CA ALA A 457 10.46 36.25 6.58
C ALA A 457 11.07 37.56 6.07
N GLY A 458 10.28 38.64 5.98
CA GLY A 458 10.71 39.95 5.47
C GLY A 458 10.90 40.05 3.96
N THR A 459 10.57 39.00 3.19
CA THR A 459 10.64 39.06 1.73
C THR A 459 9.60 40.01 1.17
N SER A 460 10.00 40.89 0.26
CA SER A 460 9.09 41.91 -0.31
C SER A 460 8.06 41.30 -1.27
N LYS A 461 6.87 41.92 -1.35
CA LYS A 461 5.86 41.60 -2.37
C LYS A 461 6.45 41.57 -3.79
N ALA A 462 7.28 42.56 -4.13
CA ALA A 462 7.88 42.64 -5.47
C ALA A 462 8.76 41.42 -5.77
N SER A 463 9.47 40.89 -4.78
CA SER A 463 10.27 39.68 -4.95
C SER A 463 9.39 38.43 -5.17
N ILE A 464 8.34 38.25 -4.39
CA ILE A 464 7.39 37.13 -4.55
C ILE A 464 6.69 37.20 -5.91
N VAL A 465 6.19 38.36 -6.29
CA VAL A 465 5.52 38.56 -7.59
C VAL A 465 6.46 38.31 -8.76
N SER A 466 7.74 38.68 -8.62
CA SER A 466 8.76 38.37 -9.63
C SER A 466 9.04 36.87 -9.79
N MET A 467 8.95 36.11 -8.70
CA MET A 467 9.22 34.66 -8.70
C MET A 467 8.02 33.84 -9.16
N TYR A 468 6.82 34.19 -8.70
CA TYR A 468 5.65 33.32 -8.82
C TYR A 468 4.46 33.99 -9.53
N GLY A 469 4.42 35.33 -9.61
CA GLY A 469 3.31 36.11 -10.17
C GLY A 469 2.41 36.75 -9.11
N GLU A 470 1.59 37.73 -9.53
CA GLU A 470 0.72 38.52 -8.64
C GLU A 470 -0.31 37.65 -7.89
N ALA A 471 -0.83 36.62 -8.55
CA ALA A 471 -1.84 35.70 -7.98
C ALA A 471 -1.36 34.93 -6.73
N TRP A 472 -0.06 34.79 -6.57
CA TRP A 472 0.53 34.07 -5.44
C TRP A 472 0.67 34.93 -4.17
N TRP A 473 0.64 36.26 -4.32
CA TRP A 473 0.88 37.14 -3.18
C TRP A 473 -0.05 36.93 -1.99
N PRO A 474 -1.37 36.71 -2.15
CA PRO A 474 -2.25 36.48 -1.00
C PRO A 474 -1.83 35.28 -0.14
N TYR A 475 -1.21 34.27 -0.74
CA TYR A 475 -0.76 33.05 -0.07
C TYR A 475 0.62 33.18 0.56
N PHE A 476 1.47 34.08 0.03
CA PHE A 476 2.79 34.37 0.59
C PHE A 476 2.79 35.55 1.59
N GLN A 477 1.79 36.41 1.58
CA GLN A 477 1.79 37.63 2.37
C GLN A 477 2.00 37.34 3.85
N TRP A 478 1.21 36.47 4.44
CA TRP A 478 1.31 36.09 5.85
C TRP A 478 2.67 35.44 6.17
N ILE A 479 3.23 34.62 5.26
CA ILE A 479 4.55 34.01 5.40
C ILE A 479 5.63 35.08 5.46
N CYS A 480 5.59 36.06 4.56
CA CYS A 480 6.58 37.14 4.49
C CYS A 480 6.48 38.09 5.70
N GLU A 481 5.28 38.29 6.25
CA GLU A 481 5.01 39.12 7.43
C GLU A 481 5.31 38.39 8.76
N SER A 482 5.42 37.06 8.72
CA SER A 482 5.75 36.23 9.89
C SER A 482 7.26 36.21 10.20
N PRO A 483 7.65 35.93 11.46
CA PRO A 483 9.06 35.81 11.85
C PRO A 483 9.73 34.60 11.18
N THR A 484 11.07 34.51 11.34
CA THR A 484 11.88 33.38 10.83
C THR A 484 11.55 32.03 11.49
N MET A 485 10.83 32.07 12.62
CA MET A 485 10.28 30.90 13.30
C MET A 485 8.85 31.21 13.72
N ILE A 486 7.88 30.46 13.21
CA ILE A 486 6.45 30.62 13.46
C ILE A 486 6.03 29.57 14.48
N TYR A 487 5.57 29.97 15.68
CA TYR A 487 5.29 29.09 16.81
C TYR A 487 3.79 28.79 17.01
N ASP A 488 2.91 29.57 16.42
CA ASP A 488 1.46 29.52 16.56
C ASP A 488 0.77 29.20 15.23
N MET A 489 1.43 28.38 14.44
CA MET A 489 0.94 28.01 13.12
C MET A 489 -0.16 26.95 13.18
N GLU A 490 -1.19 27.11 12.34
CA GLU A 490 -2.08 26.04 11.95
C GLU A 490 -1.55 25.35 10.68
N PHE A 491 -1.39 24.03 10.74
CA PHE A 491 -0.94 23.25 9.59
C PHE A 491 -2.13 22.64 8.87
N ASN A 492 -2.20 22.86 7.56
CA ASN A 492 -3.27 22.39 6.69
C ASN A 492 -2.76 21.37 5.68
N HIS A 493 -3.66 20.64 5.04
CA HIS A 493 -3.38 19.59 4.05
C HIS A 493 -2.51 18.45 4.57
N VAL A 494 -2.42 18.25 5.89
CA VAL A 494 -1.49 17.30 6.51
C VAL A 494 -1.98 15.87 6.32
N ALA A 495 -1.15 15.03 5.71
CA ALA A 495 -1.38 13.60 5.65
C ALA A 495 -1.36 13.01 7.06
N CYS A 496 -2.44 12.38 7.49
CA CYS A 496 -2.57 11.67 8.76
C CYS A 496 -2.49 10.15 8.63
N GLY A 497 -2.32 9.65 7.43
CA GLY A 497 -2.12 8.24 7.12
C GLY A 497 -2.51 7.91 5.68
N ILE A 498 -1.94 6.85 5.16
CA ILE A 498 -2.33 6.23 3.90
C ILE A 498 -2.68 4.78 4.17
N TYR A 499 -3.77 4.29 3.59
CA TYR A 499 -4.36 2.98 3.84
C TYR A 499 -4.43 2.15 2.57
N ASN A 500 -4.47 0.84 2.74
CA ASN A 500 -4.24 -0.26 1.85
C ASN A 500 -2.74 -0.44 1.57
N ASP A 501 -2.15 0.34 0.72
CA ASP A 501 -0.70 0.37 0.49
C ASP A 501 -0.34 1.73 -0.14
N TYR A 502 0.87 2.23 0.14
CA TYR A 502 1.36 3.43 -0.54
C TYR A 502 1.39 3.24 -2.05
N TYR A 503 1.83 2.08 -2.53
CA TYR A 503 1.89 1.74 -3.96
C TYR A 503 0.57 1.24 -4.55
N GLY A 504 -0.52 1.21 -3.76
CA GLY A 504 -1.81 0.68 -4.14
C GLY A 504 -1.95 -0.83 -3.86
N GLU A 505 -3.02 -1.22 -3.17
CA GLU A 505 -3.25 -2.64 -2.86
C GLU A 505 -3.50 -3.46 -4.12
N THR A 506 -2.67 -4.49 -4.33
CA THR A 506 -2.85 -5.47 -5.42
C THR A 506 -4.15 -6.24 -5.26
N GLY A 507 -4.94 -6.30 -6.34
CA GLY A 507 -6.22 -6.99 -6.32
C GLY A 507 -7.33 -6.24 -5.55
N ALA A 508 -7.17 -4.94 -5.30
CA ALA A 508 -8.22 -4.08 -4.73
C ALA A 508 -9.45 -4.03 -5.63
N LEU A 509 -9.26 -4.00 -6.94
CA LEU A 509 -10.36 -4.08 -7.92
C LEU A 509 -10.55 -5.52 -8.38
N LYS A 510 -11.57 -6.21 -7.85
CA LYS A 510 -11.87 -7.63 -8.16
C LYS A 510 -13.05 -7.79 -9.11
N GLY A 511 -12.98 -8.85 -9.94
CA GLY A 511 -14.03 -9.26 -10.86
C GLY A 511 -14.10 -8.38 -12.12
N THR A 512 -15.15 -8.55 -12.90
CA THR A 512 -15.29 -7.90 -14.21
C THR A 512 -15.69 -6.43 -14.08
N TYR A 513 -14.98 -5.58 -14.81
CA TYR A 513 -15.28 -4.17 -15.08
C TYR A 513 -15.63 -4.04 -16.56
N ASN A 514 -16.79 -3.47 -16.86
CA ASN A 514 -17.19 -3.14 -18.23
C ASN A 514 -16.87 -1.67 -18.50
N MET A 515 -16.33 -1.39 -19.68
CA MET A 515 -15.98 -0.04 -20.12
C MET A 515 -17.12 0.95 -19.88
N GLY A 516 -16.81 2.08 -19.24
CA GLY A 516 -17.76 3.16 -18.96
C GLY A 516 -18.84 2.84 -17.92
N GLN A 517 -18.83 1.65 -17.31
CA GLN A 517 -19.80 1.28 -16.28
C GLN A 517 -19.19 1.43 -14.89
N PRO A 518 -19.76 2.29 -14.03
CA PRO A 518 -19.27 2.46 -12.66
C PRO A 518 -19.50 1.18 -11.86
N LYS A 519 -18.50 0.80 -11.06
CA LYS A 519 -18.58 -0.32 -10.12
C LYS A 519 -18.26 0.17 -8.71
N THR A 520 -19.18 -0.09 -7.78
CA THR A 520 -19.05 0.32 -6.38
C THR A 520 -18.15 -0.65 -5.62
N SER A 521 -17.27 -0.09 -4.81
CA SER A 521 -16.41 -0.78 -3.86
C SER A 521 -16.45 -0.08 -2.51
N THR A 522 -15.98 -0.75 -1.46
CA THR A 522 -15.99 -0.22 -0.09
C THR A 522 -14.62 -0.39 0.52
N LEU A 523 -14.11 0.66 1.18
CA LEU A 523 -12.95 0.63 2.05
C LEU A 523 -13.37 0.88 3.49
N THR A 524 -12.73 0.20 4.45
CA THR A 524 -12.93 0.45 5.87
C THR A 524 -11.60 0.42 6.58
N PHE A 525 -11.30 1.48 7.35
CA PHE A 525 -10.06 1.60 8.11
C PHE A 525 -10.26 2.48 9.36
N ASP A 526 -9.30 2.48 10.28
CA ASP A 526 -9.40 3.25 11.51
C ASP A 526 -9.09 4.74 11.27
N MET A 527 -9.89 5.64 11.85
CA MET A 527 -9.58 7.07 11.87
C MET A 527 -8.26 7.29 12.65
N PRO A 528 -7.25 7.92 12.06
CA PRO A 528 -5.97 8.13 12.72
C PRO A 528 -6.03 9.29 13.72
N LEU A 529 -6.83 9.15 14.77
CA LEU A 529 -7.00 10.17 15.80
C LEU A 529 -5.71 10.42 16.58
N GLN A 530 -5.48 11.67 16.98
CA GLN A 530 -4.39 12.03 17.87
C GLN A 530 -4.52 11.29 19.21
N LYS A 531 -3.57 10.41 19.52
CA LYS A 531 -3.58 9.58 20.74
C LYS A 531 -2.89 10.24 21.94
N LYS A 532 -2.06 11.23 21.70
CA LYS A 532 -1.26 11.92 22.74
C LYS A 532 -1.23 13.41 22.46
N PRO A 533 -1.27 14.27 23.48
CA PRO A 533 -1.03 15.70 23.29
C PRO A 533 0.31 15.93 22.58
N ASN A 534 0.33 16.85 21.61
CA ASN A 534 1.50 17.15 20.78
C ASN A 534 2.08 15.92 20.03
N GLY A 535 1.26 14.92 19.69
CA GLY A 535 1.63 13.78 18.85
C GLY A 535 0.94 13.82 17.48
N PRO A 536 1.29 12.89 16.56
CA PRO A 536 0.62 12.82 15.28
C PRO A 536 -0.84 12.37 15.39
N GLY A 537 -1.67 12.80 14.46
CA GLY A 537 -3.05 12.37 14.30
C GLY A 537 -4.04 13.49 14.12
N VAL A 538 -5.22 13.13 13.65
CA VAL A 538 -6.37 14.02 13.49
C VAL A 538 -6.80 14.59 14.85
N GLN A 539 -6.85 15.90 14.98
CA GLN A 539 -7.26 16.62 16.19
C GLN A 539 -8.75 16.96 16.16
N ASP A 540 -9.25 17.34 15.00
CA ASP A 540 -10.65 17.71 14.77
C ASP A 540 -11.14 16.99 13.50
N VAL A 541 -12.04 16.04 13.68
CA VAL A 541 -12.60 15.26 12.56
C VAL A 541 -13.40 16.10 11.59
N THR A 542 -13.93 17.25 12.03
CA THR A 542 -14.68 18.16 11.17
C THR A 542 -13.80 18.93 10.19
N LYS A 543 -12.50 18.93 10.42
CA LYS A 543 -11.46 19.51 9.56
C LYS A 543 -10.70 18.44 8.78
N THR A 544 -11.33 17.33 8.47
CA THR A 544 -10.67 16.19 7.82
C THR A 544 -11.26 15.94 6.44
N SER A 545 -10.40 15.60 5.50
CA SER A 545 -10.77 15.10 4.18
C SER A 545 -10.25 13.68 4.01
N VAL A 546 -10.89 12.91 3.14
CA VAL A 546 -10.35 11.63 2.68
C VAL A 546 -10.27 11.64 1.16
N ALA A 547 -9.09 11.33 0.65
CA ALA A 547 -8.86 11.11 -0.77
C ALA A 547 -8.79 9.62 -1.07
N VAL A 548 -9.41 9.18 -2.18
CA VAL A 548 -9.28 7.84 -2.76
C VAL A 548 -8.49 7.97 -4.06
N LEU A 549 -7.40 7.22 -4.18
CA LEU A 549 -6.47 7.27 -5.29
C LEU A 549 -6.47 5.94 -6.04
N LEU A 550 -6.51 5.98 -7.37
CA LEU A 550 -6.33 4.82 -8.25
C LEU A 550 -4.91 4.86 -8.82
N LEU A 551 -4.20 3.73 -8.74
CA LEU A 551 -2.84 3.60 -9.21
C LEU A 551 -2.73 2.51 -10.28
N ASP A 552 -2.04 2.79 -11.38
CA ASP A 552 -1.57 1.73 -12.28
C ASP A 552 -0.42 0.97 -11.60
N LEU A 553 -0.65 -0.28 -11.24
CA LEU A 553 0.32 -1.08 -10.50
C LEU A 553 1.60 -1.43 -11.30
N ASN A 554 1.61 -1.22 -12.62
CA ASN A 554 2.80 -1.41 -13.42
C ASN A 554 3.73 -0.19 -13.37
N SER A 555 3.17 1.01 -13.53
CA SER A 555 3.95 2.27 -13.54
C SER A 555 4.08 2.91 -12.17
N GLY A 556 3.17 2.62 -11.22
CA GLY A 556 3.05 3.32 -9.95
C GLY A 556 2.35 4.68 -10.07
N GLU A 557 1.98 5.12 -11.29
CA GLU A 557 1.34 6.42 -11.53
C GLU A 557 -0.07 6.46 -10.95
N ILE A 558 -0.45 7.58 -10.32
CA ILE A 558 -1.84 7.86 -9.92
C ILE A 558 -2.61 8.25 -11.17
N ILE A 559 -3.60 7.43 -11.55
CA ILE A 559 -4.43 7.55 -12.75
C ILE A 559 -5.85 8.03 -12.49
N GLY A 560 -6.18 8.31 -11.24
CA GLY A 560 -7.46 8.87 -10.82
C GLY A 560 -7.46 9.20 -9.34
N GLY A 561 -8.22 10.20 -8.96
CA GLY A 561 -8.36 10.59 -7.57
C GLY A 561 -9.66 11.36 -7.34
N ASP A 562 -10.22 11.22 -6.15
CA ASP A 562 -11.34 12.00 -5.66
C ASP A 562 -11.17 12.28 -4.17
N LYS A 563 -11.71 13.36 -3.67
CA LYS A 563 -11.57 13.81 -2.28
C LYS A 563 -12.90 14.31 -1.73
N ILE A 564 -13.24 13.86 -0.53
CA ILE A 564 -14.43 14.32 0.19
C ILE A 564 -14.04 14.93 1.53
N HIS A 565 -14.67 16.07 1.88
CA HIS A 565 -14.53 16.71 3.18
C HIS A 565 -15.53 16.17 4.19
N TYR A 566 -15.16 16.22 5.49
CA TYR A 566 -16.03 15.76 6.59
C TYR A 566 -17.37 16.52 6.64
N GLU A 567 -17.43 17.80 6.27
CA GLU A 567 -18.69 18.56 6.27
C GLU A 567 -19.69 18.07 5.20
N GLU A 568 -19.22 17.64 4.05
CA GLU A 568 -20.03 16.97 3.03
C GLU A 568 -20.55 15.65 3.56
N TYR A 569 -19.73 14.97 4.34
CA TYR A 569 -19.95 13.76 5.04
C TYR A 569 -20.97 13.87 6.19
N SER A 570 -20.89 14.90 7.04
CA SER A 570 -21.87 15.13 8.09
C SER A 570 -23.24 15.46 7.54
N LYS A 571 -23.33 16.06 6.34
CA LYS A 571 -24.60 16.26 5.62
C LYS A 571 -25.20 14.95 5.10
N VAL A 572 -24.37 14.00 4.71
CA VAL A 572 -24.83 12.64 4.38
C VAL A 572 -25.23 11.86 5.63
N ASN A 573 -24.53 12.03 6.74
CA ASN A 573 -24.86 11.36 8.03
C ASN A 573 -25.96 12.05 8.84
N SER A 574 -26.15 13.36 8.68
CA SER A 574 -27.31 14.07 9.25
C SER A 574 -28.61 13.81 8.48
N LEU A 575 -28.54 12.96 7.45
CA LEU A 575 -29.66 12.33 6.81
C LEU A 575 -30.29 11.24 7.71
N GLY A 576 -30.54 11.56 8.97
CA GLY A 576 -31.74 11.11 9.64
C GLY A 576 -33.02 11.55 8.88
N GLU A 577 -32.86 12.42 7.91
CA GLU A 577 -33.77 12.74 6.81
C GLU A 577 -32.95 12.83 5.53
N VAL A 578 -32.53 11.66 4.99
CA VAL A 578 -32.39 11.53 3.56
C VAL A 578 -33.65 12.15 2.98
N ALA A 579 -33.53 13.15 2.15
CA ALA A 579 -34.47 13.27 1.03
C ALA A 579 -34.48 11.86 0.45
N ALA A 580 -35.50 11.09 0.77
CA ALA A 580 -35.60 9.64 0.58
C ALA A 580 -35.07 9.39 -0.79
N ALA A 581 -34.04 8.50 -0.91
CA ALA A 581 -33.51 8.14 -2.21
C ALA A 581 -34.75 8.02 -3.08
N SER A 582 -34.86 8.84 -4.13
CA SER A 582 -36.13 9.05 -4.84
C SER A 582 -36.77 7.73 -5.31
N TYR A 583 -36.14 6.61 -4.95
CA TYR A 583 -36.54 5.25 -5.26
C TYR A 583 -36.04 4.25 -4.21
N ASN A 584 -36.93 3.75 -3.35
CA ASN A 584 -36.63 2.72 -2.35
C ASN A 584 -37.86 1.82 -2.08
N ALA A 585 -37.66 0.62 -1.57
CA ALA A 585 -38.71 -0.25 -1.06
C ALA A 585 -38.20 -1.05 0.14
N PHE A 586 -39.04 -1.12 1.20
CA PHE A 586 -38.70 -1.82 2.45
C PHE A 586 -39.97 -2.31 3.17
N GLN A 587 -39.82 -3.30 4.04
CA GLN A 587 -40.89 -3.77 4.91
C GLN A 587 -41.06 -2.81 6.09
N GLU A 588 -42.28 -2.35 6.34
CA GLU A 588 -42.68 -1.56 7.50
C GLU A 588 -43.85 -2.25 8.21
N GLY A 589 -43.56 -3.02 9.25
CA GLY A 589 -44.55 -3.93 9.87
C GLY A 589 -45.04 -4.97 8.87
N ASP A 590 -46.35 -5.12 8.75
CA ASP A 590 -47.00 -6.05 7.81
C ASP A 590 -47.23 -5.43 6.41
N ASN A 591 -46.58 -4.32 6.09
CA ASN A 591 -46.77 -3.63 4.82
C ASN A 591 -45.43 -3.48 4.05
N LEU A 592 -45.52 -3.47 2.72
CA LEU A 592 -44.42 -3.06 1.84
C LEU A 592 -44.58 -1.57 1.54
N LYS A 593 -43.59 -0.78 1.96
CA LYS A 593 -43.51 0.63 1.66
C LYS A 593 -42.59 0.87 0.48
N VAL A 594 -43.09 1.56 -0.53
CA VAL A 594 -42.34 1.96 -1.73
C VAL A 594 -42.26 3.48 -1.74
N VAL A 595 -41.07 4.01 -1.94
CA VAL A 595 -40.78 5.44 -2.08
C VAL A 595 -40.24 5.66 -3.48
N ALA A 596 -40.90 6.49 -4.27
CA ALA A 596 -40.50 6.84 -5.65
C ALA A 596 -41.25 8.09 -6.08
N GLU A 597 -40.78 8.77 -7.10
CA GLU A 597 -41.48 9.93 -7.65
C GLU A 597 -42.88 9.57 -8.18
N GLU A 598 -43.82 10.47 -8.05
CA GLU A 598 -45.16 10.33 -8.64
C GLU A 598 -45.09 9.99 -10.14
N GLY A 599 -45.90 9.05 -10.61
CA GLY A 599 -45.90 8.54 -11.96
C GLY A 599 -44.87 7.43 -12.25
N THR A 600 -44.08 6.98 -11.25
CA THR A 600 -43.18 5.84 -11.40
C THR A 600 -43.96 4.53 -11.50
N ASN A 601 -43.65 3.68 -12.50
CA ASN A 601 -44.17 2.33 -12.60
C ASN A 601 -43.40 1.41 -11.65
N VAL A 602 -44.11 0.75 -10.74
CA VAL A 602 -43.55 -0.18 -9.74
C VAL A 602 -43.98 -1.60 -10.08
N THR A 603 -43.04 -2.51 -10.23
CA THR A 603 -43.29 -3.94 -10.48
C THR A 603 -42.67 -4.73 -9.34
N ILE A 604 -43.44 -5.60 -8.69
CA ILE A 604 -43.00 -6.45 -7.59
C ILE A 604 -43.01 -7.89 -8.06
N ALA A 605 -41.91 -8.59 -7.94
CA ALA A 605 -41.76 -9.99 -8.28
C ALA A 605 -41.05 -10.76 -7.15
N SER A 606 -41.29 -12.04 -7.04
CA SER A 606 -40.48 -12.95 -6.22
C SER A 606 -39.12 -13.21 -6.91
N VAL A 607 -38.17 -13.76 -6.16
CA VAL A 607 -36.80 -13.99 -6.65
C VAL A 607 -36.73 -14.97 -7.82
N ASP A 608 -37.73 -15.87 -7.97
CA ASP A 608 -37.88 -16.79 -9.09
C ASP A 608 -38.55 -16.16 -10.34
N GLY A 609 -38.83 -14.83 -10.25
CA GLY A 609 -39.37 -14.05 -11.36
C GLY A 609 -40.91 -14.05 -11.49
N LYS A 610 -41.64 -14.65 -10.55
CA LYS A 610 -43.11 -14.60 -10.54
C LYS A 610 -43.57 -13.17 -10.20
N LEU A 611 -44.37 -12.57 -11.07
CA LEU A 611 -44.98 -11.27 -10.86
C LEU A 611 -46.00 -11.33 -9.70
N LEU A 612 -45.83 -10.50 -8.69
CA LEU A 612 -46.70 -10.38 -7.52
C LEU A 612 -47.60 -9.13 -7.57
N GLY A 613 -47.18 -8.08 -8.27
CA GLY A 613 -47.97 -6.88 -8.43
C GLY A 613 -47.34 -5.87 -9.39
N SER A 614 -48.18 -4.98 -9.97
CA SER A 614 -47.71 -3.84 -10.77
C SER A 614 -48.60 -2.63 -10.46
N TYR A 615 -47.94 -1.51 -10.16
CA TYR A 615 -48.58 -0.29 -9.65
C TYR A 615 -47.95 0.95 -10.29
N VAL A 616 -48.67 2.07 -10.21
CA VAL A 616 -48.14 3.39 -10.57
C VAL A 616 -48.19 4.26 -9.32
N MET A 617 -47.09 4.90 -9.00
CA MET A 617 -47.02 5.84 -7.86
C MET A 617 -47.97 7.02 -8.08
N SER A 618 -48.93 7.21 -7.18
CA SER A 618 -49.83 8.37 -7.15
C SER A 618 -49.37 9.47 -6.20
N SER A 619 -48.29 9.23 -5.49
CA SER A 619 -47.59 10.16 -4.60
C SER A 619 -46.17 9.63 -4.39
N GLU A 620 -45.31 10.38 -3.69
CA GLU A 620 -43.92 9.98 -3.42
C GLU A 620 -43.80 8.74 -2.52
N THR A 621 -44.87 8.29 -1.88
CA THR A 621 -44.89 7.09 -1.04
C THR A 621 -46.12 6.25 -1.30
N MET A 622 -45.96 4.94 -1.45
CA MET A 622 -47.02 3.95 -1.59
C MET A 622 -46.86 2.87 -0.53
N THR A 623 -47.97 2.49 0.12
CA THR A 623 -48.00 1.41 1.09
C THR A 623 -48.88 0.30 0.55
N LEU A 624 -48.35 -0.92 0.48
CA LEU A 624 -49.06 -2.11 0.00
C LEU A 624 -49.18 -3.11 1.13
N ASN A 625 -50.39 -3.71 1.27
CA ASN A 625 -50.61 -4.78 2.25
C ASN A 625 -49.72 -6.00 1.91
N GLY A 626 -49.04 -6.51 2.93
CA GLY A 626 -48.07 -7.58 2.81
C GLY A 626 -48.61 -8.99 2.80
N ASP A 627 -49.91 -9.21 2.98
CA ASP A 627 -50.54 -10.56 3.06
C ASP A 627 -50.24 -11.48 1.86
N VAL A 628 -49.80 -10.91 0.73
CA VAL A 628 -49.48 -11.64 -0.49
C VAL A 628 -47.98 -11.82 -0.72
N PHE A 629 -47.13 -11.32 0.15
CA PHE A 629 -45.69 -11.35 0.01
C PHE A 629 -45.06 -12.42 0.91
N ASP A 630 -44.04 -13.08 0.40
CA ASP A 630 -43.27 -14.09 1.13
C ASP A 630 -41.84 -14.16 0.58
N GLY A 631 -40.86 -14.38 1.45
CA GLY A 631 -39.47 -14.59 1.08
C GLY A 631 -38.76 -13.34 0.56
N VAL A 632 -38.12 -13.43 -0.61
CA VAL A 632 -37.36 -12.33 -1.20
C VAL A 632 -38.13 -11.70 -2.34
N LEU A 633 -38.40 -10.40 -2.22
CA LEU A 633 -39.07 -9.58 -3.22
C LEU A 633 -38.05 -8.77 -4.00
N VAL A 634 -38.27 -8.66 -5.31
CA VAL A 634 -37.57 -7.75 -6.22
C VAL A 634 -38.57 -6.67 -6.64
N VAL A 635 -38.34 -5.43 -6.18
CA VAL A 635 -39.17 -4.26 -6.50
C VAL A 635 -38.45 -3.43 -7.55
N ARG A 636 -39.00 -3.39 -8.76
CA ARG A 636 -38.49 -2.62 -9.89
C ARG A 636 -39.32 -1.36 -10.06
N MET A 637 -38.66 -0.22 -10.11
CA MET A 637 -39.26 1.12 -10.21
C MET A 637 -38.74 1.80 -11.47
N ASN A 638 -39.64 2.08 -12.43
CA ASN A 638 -39.29 2.64 -13.74
C ASN A 638 -39.97 3.99 -13.94
N LYS A 639 -39.20 5.03 -14.29
CA LYS A 639 -39.71 6.33 -14.72
C LYS A 639 -38.91 6.85 -15.92
N GLY A 640 -39.58 6.95 -17.09
CA GLY A 640 -38.90 7.25 -18.34
C GLY A 640 -37.82 6.21 -18.67
N ASN A 641 -36.60 6.66 -18.87
CA ASN A 641 -35.46 5.77 -19.15
C ASN A 641 -34.74 5.26 -17.87
N ASN A 642 -35.15 5.72 -16.68
CA ASN A 642 -34.52 5.35 -15.42
C ASN A 642 -35.18 4.12 -14.83
N THR A 643 -34.37 3.14 -14.43
CA THR A 643 -34.79 1.91 -13.72
C THR A 643 -34.03 1.79 -12.42
N ASN A 644 -34.77 1.70 -11.31
CA ASN A 644 -34.23 1.39 -9.98
C ASN A 644 -34.77 0.07 -9.49
N ILE A 645 -33.96 -0.68 -8.74
CA ILE A 645 -34.34 -2.01 -8.23
C ILE A 645 -34.00 -2.05 -6.74
N ALA A 646 -34.99 -2.36 -5.91
CA ALA A 646 -34.83 -2.67 -4.50
C ALA A 646 -35.08 -4.16 -4.25
N LYS A 647 -34.32 -4.75 -3.34
CA LYS A 647 -34.49 -6.12 -2.85
C LYS A 647 -35.01 -6.04 -1.40
N VAL A 648 -36.17 -6.62 -1.16
CA VAL A 648 -36.80 -6.64 0.17
C VAL A 648 -36.84 -8.08 0.66
N ILE A 649 -36.29 -8.35 1.85
CA ILE A 649 -36.43 -9.64 2.52
C ILE A 649 -37.67 -9.55 3.38
N TRP A 650 -38.74 -10.27 2.96
CA TRP A 650 -40.01 -10.31 3.66
C TRP A 650 -39.92 -11.34 4.79
N LYS A 651 -40.21 -10.91 6.04
CA LYS A 651 -40.14 -11.74 7.24
C LYS A 651 -41.52 -12.00 7.81
#